data_76def6a0bc9f4a41f1822cb71268601b
#
_entry.id   76def6a0bc9f4a41f1822cb71268601b
#
_cell.length_a   1.000
_cell.length_b   1.000
_cell.length_c   1.000
_cell.angle_alpha   90.00
_cell.angle_beta   90.00
_cell.angle_gamma   90.00
#
_symmetry.space_group_name_H-M   'P 1'
#
loop_
_entity.id
_entity.type
_entity.pdbx_description
1 polymer ?
#
loop_
_entity_poly.entity_id
_entity_poly.type
_entity_poly.pdbx_seq_one_letter_code
_entity_poly.pdbx_strand_id
1 'polypeptide(L)'
;MFVKSNKMRIFVCNIPLTTFYIKILYIAQYIIRDIIHDIIREIIYRIINEITNAILFAILLTTLLLMNTRKLRQTLAAIACTVMVATPVFAKDDVKAPEPLLPLPEQKQIDWQRMETYAFIHFGLNTFSDREWGYGDTDPKVFNPTRLDCEQWAKTLVAAGMKGVILTAKHHDGFCLWPFGGNDYNVSQSPWLDGKGNVVKELSEACKKHGLKFAVYLSPWDRSRADYGTPTYLTYFYAQLRDLLTHYGPVFEVWFDGANGGDGYYGGARDKRTIDRKTYYNYPHIYQMLDSIQPNAVVFSDGGPGCRWVGNEKGFAGETNWSFLPKGRVYPGYPNYPELQYGYPDGDQWTPAECDVSIRPGWFYHPEEDGKVKSPEQLADLYYRSVGHNATLLLNFPVNRDGLIHPTDSANAVNFHKLITRELSNNLVAGMKPKVSNERGKQFSAHALTDASWDTYWATSDGVTSADITFTFKRLVTMNRIMLQEYIPLGQRVKKFAVEYLLPNGKWTAVEQGEETTTIGYKRLLRFRTVSSKGIRVRILDARGPICMNNIGVYDGGADAQLTWSPAADAIKSKPFTLVGFDEAQLTKVVDRDLSTVLFTDKHELIIDLGRDTQLTTLMYQPDASETRHGLIHSYTIATCNADGTGEKVLRSGEFSNIQNNPVLQTITFPATTTRYLKLKADRMIVDNDQVGIAELGVK
;
A
#
# COMPACT_ATOMS: atom_id res chain seq x y z
N MET A 1 -26.61 16.33 56.29
CA MET A 1 -25.58 16.96 57.12
C MET A 1 -24.25 16.90 56.40
N PHE A 2 -23.65 18.06 56.20
CA PHE A 2 -22.36 18.35 55.52
C PHE A 2 -22.25 18.17 54.01
N VAL A 3 -22.53 19.27 53.35
CA VAL A 3 -22.05 19.72 52.05
C VAL A 3 -20.55 20.03 52.16
N LYS A 4 -19.72 19.53 51.16
CA LYS A 4 -18.41 20.14 50.88
C LYS A 4 -18.29 20.34 49.37
N SER A 5 -18.32 21.60 48.99
CA SER A 5 -18.05 22.15 47.67
C SER A 5 -16.63 21.86 47.23
N ASN A 6 -16.43 21.35 46.02
CA ASN A 6 -15.15 21.39 45.31
C ASN A 6 -15.24 22.36 44.14
N LYS A 7 -14.47 23.44 44.25
CA LYS A 7 -14.31 24.46 43.20
C LYS A 7 -13.62 23.87 41.97
N MET A 8 -14.36 23.80 40.92
CA MET A 8 -13.82 23.55 39.55
C MET A 8 -13.23 24.85 39.04
N ARG A 9 -11.90 24.95 38.93
CA ARG A 9 -11.22 26.06 38.27
C ARG A 9 -11.34 25.85 36.75
N ILE A 10 -12.20 26.65 36.13
CA ILE A 10 -12.28 26.78 34.68
C ILE A 10 -11.07 27.64 34.23
N PHE A 11 -10.14 27.04 33.51
CA PHE A 11 -9.14 27.81 32.77
C PHE A 11 -9.82 28.44 31.54
N VAL A 12 -10.15 29.71 31.64
CA VAL A 12 -10.58 30.52 30.52
C VAL A 12 -9.33 30.83 29.69
N CYS A 13 -9.20 30.17 28.57
CA CYS A 13 -8.21 30.53 27.56
C CYS A 13 -8.64 31.86 26.95
N ASN A 14 -7.86 32.93 27.16
CA ASN A 14 -8.11 34.28 26.58
C ASN A 14 -7.89 34.23 25.05
N ILE A 15 -8.89 33.76 24.32
CA ILE A 15 -9.03 34.06 22.88
C ILE A 15 -9.83 35.36 22.81
N PRO A 16 -9.36 36.40 22.14
CA PRO A 16 -10.14 37.61 21.98
C PRO A 16 -11.49 37.28 21.34
N LEU A 17 -12.58 37.71 21.97
CA LEU A 17 -13.94 37.47 21.51
C LEU A 17 -14.13 37.86 20.02
N THR A 18 -13.38 38.84 19.55
CA THR A 18 -13.34 39.27 18.14
C THR A 18 -12.87 38.16 17.19
N THR A 19 -11.89 37.32 17.56
CA THR A 19 -11.38 36.25 16.71
C THR A 19 -12.37 35.06 16.65
N PHE A 20 -13.08 34.81 17.73
CA PHE A 20 -14.15 33.79 17.78
C PHE A 20 -15.37 34.22 16.93
N TYR A 21 -15.79 35.47 17.02
CA TYR A 21 -16.88 36.02 16.19
C TYR A 21 -16.53 36.03 14.69
N ILE A 22 -15.29 36.36 14.32
CA ILE A 22 -14.86 36.36 12.92
C ILE A 22 -14.87 34.94 12.34
N LYS A 23 -14.45 33.93 13.10
CA LYS A 23 -14.52 32.52 12.64
C LYS A 23 -15.97 32.03 12.49
N ILE A 24 -16.86 32.36 13.40
CA ILE A 24 -18.28 32.04 13.28
C ILE A 24 -18.92 32.72 12.05
N LEU A 25 -18.60 33.98 11.80
CA LEU A 25 -19.07 34.69 10.62
C LEU A 25 -18.54 34.07 9.31
N TYR A 26 -17.28 33.61 9.29
CA TYR A 26 -16.70 32.96 8.11
C TYR A 26 -17.35 31.60 7.83
N ILE A 27 -17.60 30.79 8.85
CA ILE A 27 -18.29 29.51 8.73
C ILE A 27 -19.77 29.72 8.31
N ALA A 28 -20.43 30.71 8.90
CA ALA A 28 -21.79 31.06 8.53
C ALA A 28 -21.88 31.57 7.07
N GLN A 29 -20.94 32.36 6.62
CA GLN A 29 -20.87 32.80 5.22
C GLN A 29 -20.65 31.65 4.25
N TYR A 30 -19.83 30.66 4.61
CA TYR A 30 -19.56 29.48 3.77
C TYR A 30 -20.82 28.61 3.64
N ILE A 31 -21.46 28.27 4.77
CA ILE A 31 -22.69 27.46 4.81
C ILE A 31 -23.84 28.18 4.09
N ILE A 32 -24.01 29.48 4.29
CA ILE A 32 -25.06 30.27 3.63
C ILE A 32 -24.81 30.32 2.12
N ARG A 33 -23.58 30.44 1.68
CA ARG A 33 -23.23 30.48 0.25
C ARG A 33 -23.58 29.16 -0.45
N ASP A 34 -23.27 28.01 0.14
CA ASP A 34 -23.54 26.70 -0.47
C ASP A 34 -25.05 26.40 -0.48
N ILE A 35 -25.74 26.70 0.62
CA ILE A 35 -27.20 26.57 0.67
C ILE A 35 -27.88 27.47 -0.35
N ILE A 36 -27.45 28.71 -0.50
CA ILE A 36 -27.99 29.65 -1.50
C ILE A 36 -27.68 29.16 -2.92
N HIS A 37 -26.52 28.59 -3.17
CA HIS A 37 -26.17 28.09 -4.50
C HIS A 37 -27.06 26.91 -4.92
N ASP A 38 -27.33 25.96 -4.02
CA ASP A 38 -28.22 24.83 -4.29
C ASP A 38 -29.68 25.25 -4.44
N ILE A 39 -30.14 26.16 -3.61
CA ILE A 39 -31.51 26.72 -3.72
C ILE A 39 -31.66 27.49 -5.05
N ILE A 40 -30.71 28.30 -5.45
CA ILE A 40 -30.75 29.05 -6.71
C ILE A 40 -30.72 28.07 -7.91
N ARG A 41 -29.93 27.02 -7.86
CA ARG A 41 -29.84 26.00 -8.91
C ARG A 41 -31.18 25.26 -9.07
N GLU A 42 -31.84 24.90 -7.98
CA GLU A 42 -33.12 24.24 -8.02
C GLU A 42 -34.26 25.19 -8.48
N ILE A 43 -34.23 26.45 -8.08
CA ILE A 43 -35.19 27.47 -8.54
C ILE A 43 -35.01 27.74 -10.05
N ILE A 44 -33.76 27.88 -10.52
CA ILE A 44 -33.49 28.08 -11.95
C ILE A 44 -33.96 26.87 -12.77
N TYR A 45 -33.72 25.64 -12.30
CA TYR A 45 -34.19 24.44 -12.97
C TYR A 45 -35.70 24.37 -13.06
N ARG A 46 -36.42 24.72 -12.01
CA ARG A 46 -37.91 24.80 -12.00
C ARG A 46 -38.43 25.88 -12.96
N ILE A 47 -37.82 27.06 -12.93
CA ILE A 47 -38.23 28.18 -13.83
C ILE A 47 -37.96 27.79 -15.29
N ILE A 48 -36.84 27.19 -15.62
CA ILE A 48 -36.55 26.73 -16.99
C ILE A 48 -37.57 25.69 -17.44
N ASN A 49 -37.94 24.73 -16.60
CA ASN A 49 -38.94 23.71 -16.92
C ASN A 49 -40.36 24.32 -17.09
N GLU A 50 -40.75 25.27 -16.24
CA GLU A 50 -42.06 25.96 -16.39
C GLU A 50 -42.09 26.82 -17.66
N ILE A 51 -41.02 27.54 -17.99
CA ILE A 51 -40.91 28.33 -19.23
C ILE A 51 -40.97 27.42 -20.47
N THR A 52 -40.24 26.29 -20.43
CA THR A 52 -40.23 25.33 -21.54
C THR A 52 -41.61 24.73 -21.77
N ASN A 53 -42.31 24.36 -20.71
CA ASN A 53 -43.70 23.85 -20.79
C ASN A 53 -44.68 24.92 -21.29
N ALA A 54 -44.54 26.18 -20.84
CA ALA A 54 -45.36 27.29 -21.29
C ALA A 54 -45.16 27.61 -22.78
N ILE A 55 -43.89 27.55 -23.27
CA ILE A 55 -43.55 27.74 -24.68
C ILE A 55 -44.12 26.60 -25.54
N LEU A 56 -43.99 25.33 -25.11
CA LEU A 56 -44.60 24.18 -25.78
C LEU A 56 -46.10 24.28 -25.86
N PHE A 57 -46.74 24.70 -24.78
CA PHE A 57 -48.19 24.95 -24.73
C PHE A 57 -48.62 26.08 -25.68
N ALA A 58 -47.89 27.20 -25.71
CA ALA A 58 -48.16 28.33 -26.63
C ALA A 58 -47.99 27.91 -28.11
N ILE A 59 -46.96 27.12 -28.45
CA ILE A 59 -46.75 26.59 -29.80
C ILE A 59 -47.93 25.66 -30.16
N LEU A 60 -48.34 24.76 -29.28
CA LEU A 60 -49.44 23.85 -29.52
C LEU A 60 -50.77 24.60 -29.72
N LEU A 61 -51.04 25.61 -28.90
CA LEU A 61 -52.23 26.48 -28.99
C LEU A 61 -52.23 27.29 -30.30
N THR A 62 -51.10 27.87 -30.67
CA THR A 62 -50.96 28.64 -31.91
C THR A 62 -51.14 27.75 -33.13
N THR A 63 -50.62 26.53 -33.11
CA THR A 63 -50.81 25.54 -34.18
C THR A 63 -52.26 25.13 -34.29
N LEU A 64 -52.96 24.90 -33.17
CA LEU A 64 -54.41 24.62 -33.13
C LEU A 64 -55.28 25.78 -33.68
N LEU A 65 -54.91 27.01 -33.41
CA LEU A 65 -55.64 28.21 -33.90
C LEU A 65 -55.47 28.44 -35.38
N LEU A 66 -54.32 28.02 -35.98
CA LEU A 66 -54.02 28.18 -37.40
C LEU A 66 -54.61 27.07 -38.28
N MET A 67 -55.19 26.04 -37.73
CA MET A 67 -55.77 24.91 -38.48
C MET A 67 -57.17 25.17 -38.96
N ASN A 68 -57.46 24.95 -40.27
CA ASN A 68 -58.64 25.39 -40.99
C ASN A 68 -59.84 24.39 -41.00
N THR A 69 -59.78 23.26 -40.28
CA THR A 69 -60.85 22.26 -40.28
C THR A 69 -61.34 21.94 -38.86
N ARG A 70 -62.68 22.09 -38.64
CA ARG A 70 -63.31 21.93 -37.34
C ARG A 70 -63.16 20.54 -36.71
N LYS A 71 -63.11 19.47 -37.50
CA LYS A 71 -62.94 18.09 -37.03
C LYS A 71 -61.50 17.84 -36.53
N LEU A 72 -60.47 18.38 -37.23
CA LEU A 72 -59.08 18.18 -36.86
C LEU A 72 -58.73 18.94 -35.55
N ARG A 73 -59.33 20.13 -35.34
CA ARG A 73 -59.24 20.90 -34.07
C ARG A 73 -59.85 20.16 -32.87
N GLN A 74 -60.99 19.47 -33.09
CA GLN A 74 -61.63 18.69 -32.03
C GLN A 74 -60.82 17.44 -31.67
N THR A 75 -60.22 16.76 -32.64
CA THR A 75 -59.38 15.56 -32.39
C THR A 75 -58.08 15.93 -31.70
N LEU A 76 -57.42 17.02 -32.11
CA LEU A 76 -56.20 17.47 -31.47
C LEU A 76 -56.42 18.09 -30.07
N ALA A 77 -57.56 18.77 -29.87
CA ALA A 77 -57.95 19.22 -28.54
C ALA A 77 -58.24 18.03 -27.58
N ALA A 78 -58.88 16.96 -28.09
CA ALA A 78 -59.10 15.74 -27.34
C ALA A 78 -57.78 15.03 -27.02
N ILE A 79 -56.82 14.95 -27.96
CA ILE A 79 -55.49 14.40 -27.75
C ILE A 79 -54.72 15.26 -26.74
N ALA A 80 -54.77 16.60 -26.81
CA ALA A 80 -54.13 17.49 -25.86
C ALA A 80 -54.71 17.35 -24.45
N CYS A 81 -56.05 17.23 -24.31
CA CYS A 81 -56.68 16.93 -23.03
C CYS A 81 -56.35 15.53 -22.51
N THR A 82 -56.23 14.52 -23.39
CA THR A 82 -55.85 13.15 -23.01
C THR A 82 -54.38 13.08 -22.61
N VAL A 83 -53.52 13.84 -23.26
CA VAL A 83 -52.07 13.96 -22.88
C VAL A 83 -51.94 14.71 -21.55
N MET A 84 -52.74 15.74 -21.26
CA MET A 84 -52.72 16.43 -19.96
C MET A 84 -53.33 15.61 -18.81
N VAL A 85 -54.27 14.71 -19.09
CA VAL A 85 -54.90 13.82 -18.08
C VAL A 85 -54.13 12.51 -17.96
N ALA A 86 -53.35 12.12 -19.01
CA ALA A 86 -52.58 10.88 -19.07
C ALA A 86 -51.06 11.08 -18.88
N THR A 87 -50.62 12.28 -18.45
CA THR A 87 -49.36 12.30 -17.71
C THR A 87 -49.71 11.81 -16.29
N PRO A 88 -49.56 10.52 -15.97
CA PRO A 88 -49.35 10.19 -14.60
C PRO A 88 -48.16 11.05 -14.21
N VAL A 89 -48.29 11.87 -13.21
CA VAL A 89 -47.21 12.20 -12.32
C VAL A 89 -46.75 10.81 -11.82
N PHE A 90 -45.91 10.13 -12.62
CA PHE A 90 -45.02 9.20 -12.05
C PHE A 90 -44.15 10.09 -11.15
N ALA A 91 -44.62 10.27 -9.91
CA ALA A 91 -43.69 10.39 -8.83
C ALA A 91 -42.72 9.23 -9.09
N LYS A 92 -41.57 9.54 -9.67
CA LYS A 92 -40.43 8.63 -9.70
C LYS A 92 -40.30 8.36 -8.22
N ASP A 93 -40.70 7.16 -7.78
CA ASP A 93 -40.29 6.66 -6.49
C ASP A 93 -38.77 6.57 -6.62
N ASP A 94 -38.07 7.68 -6.35
CA ASP A 94 -36.64 7.75 -6.27
C ASP A 94 -36.27 6.92 -5.05
N VAL A 95 -35.98 5.64 -5.32
CA VAL A 95 -35.56 4.72 -4.29
C VAL A 95 -34.27 5.30 -3.67
N LYS A 96 -34.34 5.61 -2.38
CA LYS A 96 -33.27 6.24 -1.64
C LYS A 96 -31.99 5.35 -1.70
N ALA A 97 -30.83 5.96 -1.87
CA ALA A 97 -29.55 5.26 -1.76
C ALA A 97 -29.41 4.54 -0.41
N PRO A 98 -28.66 3.44 -0.32
CA PRO A 98 -28.30 2.86 0.97
C PRO A 98 -27.64 3.87 1.88
N GLU A 99 -27.94 3.84 3.17
CA GLU A 99 -27.26 4.70 4.15
C GLU A 99 -25.77 4.38 4.20
N PRO A 100 -24.90 5.41 4.25
CA PRO A 100 -23.46 5.21 4.44
C PRO A 100 -23.16 4.48 5.75
N LEU A 101 -22.17 3.58 5.74
CA LEU A 101 -21.69 2.86 6.92
C LEU A 101 -20.31 3.36 7.32
N LEU A 102 -20.25 4.07 8.43
CA LEU A 102 -19.01 4.63 8.96
C LEU A 102 -17.98 3.54 9.33
N PRO A 103 -16.68 3.87 9.26
CA PRO A 103 -16.10 5.11 8.73
C PRO A 103 -16.12 5.16 7.20
N LEU A 104 -16.04 6.38 6.63
CA LEU A 104 -16.03 6.60 5.18
C LEU A 104 -14.65 7.12 4.73
N PRO A 105 -14.23 6.82 3.49
CA PRO A 105 -13.05 7.42 2.88
C PRO A 105 -13.26 8.89 2.52
N GLU A 106 -12.22 9.69 2.64
CA GLU A 106 -12.12 10.98 1.97
C GLU A 106 -11.86 10.80 0.46
N GLN A 107 -12.20 11.79 -0.37
CA GLN A 107 -11.98 11.69 -1.81
C GLN A 107 -10.50 11.44 -2.16
N LYS A 108 -9.56 12.09 -1.45
CA LYS A 108 -8.11 11.87 -1.66
C LYS A 108 -7.69 10.42 -1.40
N GLN A 109 -8.35 9.71 -0.45
CA GLN A 109 -8.07 8.30 -0.17
C GLN A 109 -8.65 7.38 -1.25
N ILE A 110 -9.83 7.72 -1.79
CA ILE A 110 -10.41 7.00 -2.95
C ILE A 110 -9.49 7.13 -4.17
N ASP A 111 -9.04 8.35 -4.48
CA ASP A 111 -8.17 8.63 -5.62
C ASP A 111 -6.80 7.96 -5.47
N TRP A 112 -6.30 7.86 -4.25
CA TRP A 112 -5.08 7.16 -3.89
C TRP A 112 -5.26 5.63 -4.06
N GLN A 113 -6.32 5.02 -3.54
CA GLN A 113 -6.59 3.58 -3.72
C GLN A 113 -6.74 3.21 -5.20
N ARG A 114 -7.31 4.09 -6.03
CA ARG A 114 -7.43 3.91 -7.49
C ARG A 114 -6.08 3.90 -8.23
N MET A 115 -5.00 4.37 -7.61
CA MET A 115 -3.65 4.24 -8.18
C MET A 115 -3.19 2.78 -8.21
N GLU A 116 -3.57 1.97 -7.23
CA GLU A 116 -3.23 0.55 -7.04
C GLU A 116 -1.73 0.27 -6.89
N THR A 117 -0.92 0.73 -7.86
CA THR A 117 0.53 0.51 -7.90
C THR A 117 1.29 1.80 -8.14
N TYR A 118 2.27 2.06 -7.30
CA TYR A 118 3.20 3.18 -7.44
C TYR A 118 4.55 2.79 -6.87
N ALA A 119 5.57 3.60 -7.16
CA ALA A 119 6.95 3.25 -6.90
C ALA A 119 7.49 3.93 -5.64
N PHE A 120 8.41 3.26 -4.98
CA PHE A 120 9.36 3.85 -4.06
C PHE A 120 10.72 3.94 -4.73
N ILE A 121 11.50 4.97 -4.44
CA ILE A 121 12.91 5.04 -4.80
C ILE A 121 13.73 5.31 -3.55
N HIS A 122 14.56 4.33 -3.19
CA HIS A 122 15.62 4.48 -2.20
C HIS A 122 16.93 4.81 -2.91
N PHE A 123 17.45 6.01 -2.61
CA PHE A 123 18.72 6.50 -3.11
C PHE A 123 19.32 7.47 -2.10
N GLY A 124 20.63 7.50 -1.96
CA GLY A 124 21.31 8.36 -0.99
C GLY A 124 22.69 7.89 -0.64
N LEU A 125 23.26 8.37 0.47
CA LEU A 125 24.56 7.94 0.95
C LEU A 125 24.64 6.43 1.22
N ASN A 126 23.52 5.81 1.60
CA ASN A 126 23.45 4.37 1.85
C ASN A 126 23.80 3.56 0.59
N THR A 127 23.37 4.00 -0.60
CA THR A 127 23.76 3.40 -1.89
C THR A 127 25.28 3.38 -2.07
N PHE A 128 25.98 4.43 -1.67
CA PHE A 128 27.43 4.58 -1.87
C PHE A 128 28.24 3.93 -0.77
N SER A 129 27.69 3.82 0.44
CA SER A 129 28.35 3.20 1.60
C SER A 129 28.02 1.71 1.77
N ASP A 130 27.19 1.15 0.88
CA ASP A 130 26.74 -0.25 0.93
C ASP A 130 26.02 -0.59 2.24
N ARG A 131 25.09 0.29 2.67
CA ARG A 131 24.31 0.18 3.91
C ARG A 131 22.83 0.36 3.63
N GLU A 132 22.00 -0.27 4.47
CA GLU A 132 20.56 0.00 4.49
C GLU A 132 20.27 1.17 5.45
N TRP A 133 20.80 1.11 6.66
CA TRP A 133 20.61 2.11 7.70
C TRP A 133 21.96 2.77 8.07
N GLY A 134 22.37 3.75 7.31
CA GLY A 134 23.56 4.55 7.63
C GLY A 134 23.45 5.20 9.01
N TYR A 135 24.59 5.38 9.69
CA TYR A 135 24.65 5.93 11.05
C TYR A 135 24.64 7.46 11.12
N GLY A 136 24.68 8.14 9.98
CA GLY A 136 24.81 9.59 9.90
C GLY A 136 26.25 10.09 10.01
N ASP A 137 27.24 9.18 9.82
CA ASP A 137 28.66 9.43 9.90
C ASP A 137 29.40 9.36 8.55
N THR A 138 28.67 9.02 7.48
CA THR A 138 29.24 8.90 6.14
C THR A 138 29.56 10.27 5.57
N ASP A 139 30.79 10.49 5.05
CA ASP A 139 31.18 11.77 4.44
C ASP A 139 30.30 12.04 3.20
N PRO A 140 29.61 13.18 3.12
CA PRO A 140 28.82 13.60 1.94
C PRO A 140 29.59 13.52 0.62
N LYS A 141 30.92 13.61 0.65
CA LYS A 141 31.78 13.54 -0.54
C LYS A 141 31.72 12.19 -1.26
N VAL A 142 31.24 11.11 -0.63
CA VAL A 142 31.08 9.82 -1.31
C VAL A 142 29.85 9.78 -2.21
N PHE A 143 28.89 10.73 -2.03
CA PHE A 143 27.73 10.86 -2.91
C PHE A 143 28.15 11.49 -4.24
N ASN A 144 28.40 10.67 -5.25
CA ASN A 144 28.84 11.14 -6.56
C ASN A 144 28.29 10.27 -7.70
N PRO A 145 26.97 10.29 -7.96
CA PRO A 145 26.41 9.58 -9.11
C PRO A 145 26.96 10.14 -10.43
N THR A 146 27.49 9.28 -11.28
CA THR A 146 28.18 9.71 -12.51
C THR A 146 27.23 9.94 -13.69
N ARG A 147 26.02 9.38 -13.63
CA ARG A 147 25.03 9.37 -14.72
C ARG A 147 23.60 9.51 -14.21
N LEU A 148 23.37 10.22 -13.10
CA LEU A 148 22.03 10.36 -12.54
C LEU A 148 21.06 10.86 -13.61
N ASP A 149 19.97 10.10 -13.80
CA ASP A 149 18.96 10.39 -14.83
C ASP A 149 17.55 10.08 -14.29
N CYS A 150 16.92 11.08 -13.68
CA CYS A 150 15.54 10.99 -13.21
C CYS A 150 14.52 10.80 -14.34
N GLU A 151 14.88 11.14 -15.59
CA GLU A 151 14.07 10.83 -16.77
C GLU A 151 14.06 9.32 -17.07
N GLN A 152 15.20 8.64 -16.90
CA GLN A 152 15.26 7.17 -17.02
C GLN A 152 14.41 6.50 -15.95
N TRP A 153 14.44 7.03 -14.69
CA TRP A 153 13.58 6.52 -13.63
C TRP A 153 12.10 6.67 -14.03
N ALA A 154 11.66 7.89 -14.36
CA ALA A 154 10.26 8.15 -14.72
C ALA A 154 9.79 7.30 -15.91
N LYS A 155 10.59 7.16 -16.97
CA LYS A 155 10.28 6.33 -18.14
C LYS A 155 10.14 4.84 -17.76
N THR A 156 11.05 4.34 -16.94
CA THR A 156 10.99 2.96 -16.41
C THR A 156 9.71 2.73 -15.64
N LEU A 157 9.37 3.63 -14.71
CA LEU A 157 8.18 3.52 -13.87
C LEU A 157 6.88 3.58 -14.67
N VAL A 158 6.78 4.48 -15.65
CA VAL A 158 5.63 4.53 -16.58
C VAL A 158 5.50 3.23 -17.37
N ALA A 159 6.60 2.71 -17.90
CA ALA A 159 6.60 1.43 -18.64
C ALA A 159 6.22 0.24 -17.75
N ALA A 160 6.54 0.29 -16.45
CA ALA A 160 6.15 -0.68 -15.43
C ALA A 160 4.71 -0.47 -14.91
N GLY A 161 3.95 0.50 -15.45
CA GLY A 161 2.54 0.75 -15.09
C GLY A 161 2.35 1.51 -13.78
N MET A 162 3.42 2.02 -13.16
CA MET A 162 3.34 2.80 -11.93
C MET A 162 2.61 4.13 -12.15
N LYS A 163 1.80 4.56 -11.18
CA LYS A 163 1.00 5.78 -11.26
C LYS A 163 1.64 6.98 -10.58
N GLY A 164 2.62 6.72 -9.75
CA GLY A 164 3.37 7.74 -9.00
C GLY A 164 4.68 7.19 -8.48
N VAL A 165 5.44 8.05 -7.83
CA VAL A 165 6.70 7.70 -7.17
C VAL A 165 6.90 8.51 -5.90
N ILE A 166 7.36 7.84 -4.85
CA ILE A 166 7.80 8.41 -3.58
C ILE A 166 9.33 8.36 -3.56
N LEU A 167 9.98 9.49 -3.27
CA LEU A 167 11.44 9.56 -3.13
C LEU A 167 11.83 9.64 -1.66
N THR A 168 12.79 8.83 -1.21
CA THR A 168 13.44 9.02 0.09
C THR A 168 14.28 10.29 0.09
N ALA A 169 13.61 11.45 0.27
CA ALA A 169 14.31 12.74 0.24
C ALA A 169 15.36 12.84 1.37
N LYS A 170 15.07 12.27 2.54
CA LYS A 170 16.03 12.06 3.64
C LYS A 170 15.70 10.74 4.35
N HIS A 171 16.63 9.80 4.40
CA HIS A 171 16.53 8.56 5.15
C HIS A 171 17.04 8.73 6.60
N HIS A 172 17.11 7.65 7.39
CA HIS A 172 17.52 7.67 8.82
C HIS A 172 18.92 8.18 9.07
N ASP A 173 19.81 8.09 8.08
CA ASP A 173 21.17 8.63 8.15
C ASP A 173 21.21 10.17 8.19
N GLY A 174 20.10 10.83 7.82
CA GLY A 174 19.95 12.29 7.88
C GLY A 174 20.44 13.02 6.63
N PHE A 175 20.98 12.34 5.62
CA PHE A 175 21.46 12.98 4.39
C PHE A 175 20.29 13.43 3.51
N CYS A 176 20.29 14.74 3.16
CA CYS A 176 19.25 15.34 2.35
C CYS A 176 19.61 15.32 0.86
N LEU A 177 18.73 14.77 0.02
CA LEU A 177 18.88 14.73 -1.44
C LEU A 177 18.58 16.08 -2.13
N TRP A 178 18.39 17.15 -1.36
CA TRP A 178 18.19 18.52 -1.84
C TRP A 178 19.02 19.49 -0.99
N PRO A 179 19.40 20.66 -1.52
CA PRO A 179 20.23 21.64 -0.82
C PRO A 179 19.42 22.39 0.25
N PHE A 180 19.14 21.73 1.39
CA PHE A 180 18.40 22.31 2.49
C PHE A 180 19.31 23.27 3.29
N GLY A 181 18.96 24.56 3.35
CA GLY A 181 19.80 25.60 3.96
C GLY A 181 19.97 25.54 5.48
N GLY A 182 19.23 24.67 6.18
CA GLY A 182 19.35 24.47 7.63
C GLY A 182 20.33 23.37 8.06
N ASN A 183 21.04 22.74 7.12
CA ASN A 183 21.92 21.62 7.36
C ASN A 183 22.98 21.48 6.27
N ASP A 184 24.23 21.22 6.66
CA ASP A 184 25.33 20.93 5.73
C ASP A 184 25.42 19.43 5.35
N TYR A 185 24.61 18.55 5.96
CA TYR A 185 24.56 17.13 5.64
C TYR A 185 23.60 16.87 4.48
N ASN A 186 23.95 17.37 3.29
CA ASN A 186 23.12 17.30 2.10
C ASN A 186 23.96 17.31 0.81
N VAL A 187 23.31 17.21 -0.34
CA VAL A 187 23.95 17.15 -1.68
C VAL A 187 24.84 18.34 -2.00
N SER A 188 24.68 19.50 -1.34
CA SER A 188 25.55 20.65 -1.58
C SER A 188 26.98 20.47 -1.09
N GLN A 189 27.22 19.49 -0.21
CA GLN A 189 28.55 19.12 0.28
C GLN A 189 29.18 17.97 -0.51
N SER A 190 28.47 17.44 -1.50
CA SER A 190 28.98 16.39 -2.38
C SER A 190 29.70 16.96 -3.60
N PRO A 191 30.61 16.22 -4.25
CA PRO A 191 31.22 16.62 -5.51
C PRO A 191 30.25 16.56 -6.70
N TRP A 192 29.09 15.94 -6.54
CA TRP A 192 28.11 15.80 -7.60
C TRP A 192 27.59 17.16 -8.06
N LEU A 193 27.77 17.45 -9.37
CA LEU A 193 27.45 18.74 -10.01
C LEU A 193 28.04 19.97 -9.27
N ASP A 194 29.25 19.82 -8.71
CA ASP A 194 29.93 20.86 -7.91
C ASP A 194 29.06 21.36 -6.72
N GLY A 195 28.31 20.45 -6.08
CA GLY A 195 27.40 20.77 -4.98
C GLY A 195 26.10 21.51 -5.40
N LYS A 196 25.80 21.58 -6.70
CA LYS A 196 24.60 22.29 -7.22
C LYS A 196 23.44 21.34 -7.54
N GLY A 197 23.61 20.04 -7.31
CA GLY A 197 22.61 19.03 -7.61
C GLY A 197 21.40 19.12 -6.67
N ASN A 198 20.22 18.65 -7.17
CA ASN A 198 18.99 18.58 -6.40
C ASN A 198 18.13 17.42 -6.96
N VAL A 199 18.26 16.23 -6.37
CA VAL A 199 17.56 15.01 -6.84
C VAL A 199 16.03 15.16 -6.69
N VAL A 200 15.58 15.80 -5.62
CA VAL A 200 14.14 16.04 -5.38
C VAL A 200 13.53 16.86 -6.51
N LYS A 201 14.21 17.95 -6.91
CA LYS A 201 13.78 18.80 -8.02
C LYS A 201 13.78 18.02 -9.35
N GLU A 202 14.90 17.36 -9.67
CA GLU A 202 15.04 16.63 -10.94
C GLU A 202 13.98 15.54 -11.09
N LEU A 203 13.67 14.80 -10.02
CA LEU A 203 12.63 13.77 -10.07
C LEU A 203 11.23 14.40 -10.15
N SER A 204 10.94 15.47 -9.41
CA SER A 204 9.63 16.11 -9.48
C SER A 204 9.33 16.66 -10.90
N GLU A 205 10.34 17.25 -11.56
CA GLU A 205 10.24 17.72 -12.93
C GLU A 205 10.06 16.57 -13.94
N ALA A 206 10.81 15.47 -13.78
CA ALA A 206 10.65 14.27 -14.60
C ALA A 206 9.25 13.64 -14.43
N CYS A 207 8.75 13.57 -13.20
CA CYS A 207 7.38 13.09 -12.92
C CYS A 207 6.33 13.95 -13.65
N LYS A 208 6.42 15.25 -13.53
CA LYS A 208 5.53 16.19 -14.23
C LYS A 208 5.56 15.99 -15.75
N LYS A 209 6.75 15.81 -16.32
CA LYS A 209 6.93 15.60 -17.76
C LYS A 209 6.33 14.29 -18.24
N HIS A 210 6.42 13.22 -17.46
CA HIS A 210 5.98 11.86 -17.82
C HIS A 210 4.59 11.49 -17.28
N GLY A 211 3.87 12.43 -16.63
CA GLY A 211 2.52 12.18 -16.12
C GLY A 211 2.46 11.29 -14.88
N LEU A 212 3.57 11.13 -14.15
CA LEU A 212 3.61 10.48 -12.86
C LEU A 212 3.22 11.45 -11.74
N LYS A 213 2.53 10.96 -10.73
CA LYS A 213 2.37 11.70 -9.46
C LYS A 213 3.68 11.63 -8.68
N PHE A 214 4.05 12.74 -8.04
CA PHE A 214 5.26 12.84 -7.21
C PHE A 214 4.90 12.83 -5.72
N ALA A 215 5.76 12.24 -4.89
CA ALA A 215 5.63 12.20 -3.45
C ALA A 215 6.99 12.14 -2.75
N VAL A 216 7.00 12.39 -1.45
CA VAL A 216 8.22 12.42 -0.65
C VAL A 216 8.11 11.57 0.61
N TYR A 217 9.19 10.87 0.91
CA TYR A 217 9.48 10.27 2.20
C TYR A 217 10.44 11.20 2.95
N LEU A 218 10.11 11.52 4.18
CA LEU A 218 10.99 12.25 5.09
C LEU A 218 11.10 11.49 6.41
N SER A 219 12.24 10.83 6.65
CA SER A 219 12.47 10.13 7.91
C SER A 219 12.32 11.06 9.10
N PRO A 220 11.43 10.75 10.07
CA PRO A 220 11.37 11.48 11.33
C PRO A 220 12.61 11.22 12.19
N TRP A 221 13.22 10.03 12.08
CA TRP A 221 14.48 9.69 12.74
C TRP A 221 15.66 10.26 11.97
N ASP A 222 16.59 10.88 12.67
CA ASP A 222 17.79 11.48 12.09
C ASP A 222 19.02 11.15 12.93
N ARG A 223 19.84 10.25 12.43
CA ARG A 223 21.02 9.71 13.13
C ARG A 223 22.22 10.64 13.06
N SER A 224 22.23 11.62 12.16
CA SER A 224 23.31 12.61 12.03
C SER A 224 23.23 13.71 13.08
N ARG A 225 22.03 14.04 13.58
CA ARG A 225 21.75 15.26 14.35
C ARG A 225 22.06 15.11 15.84
N ALA A 226 22.97 15.98 16.34
CA ALA A 226 23.30 16.04 17.77
C ALA A 226 22.09 16.39 18.67
N ASP A 227 21.11 17.13 18.14
CA ASP A 227 19.92 17.57 18.85
C ASP A 227 18.70 16.62 18.67
N TYR A 228 18.85 15.45 17.99
CA TYR A 228 17.78 14.48 17.88
C TYR A 228 17.27 14.05 19.29
N GLY A 229 15.97 13.99 19.43
CA GLY A 229 15.30 13.70 20.71
C GLY A 229 14.99 14.96 21.54
N THR A 230 15.34 16.16 21.07
CA THR A 230 15.04 17.43 21.73
C THR A 230 14.00 18.27 20.96
N PRO A 231 13.37 19.29 21.57
CA PRO A 231 12.47 20.21 20.88
C PRO A 231 13.14 20.98 19.73
N THR A 232 14.45 21.24 19.80
CA THR A 232 15.21 21.95 18.74
C THR A 232 15.19 21.14 17.45
N TYR A 233 15.35 19.83 17.53
CA TYR A 233 15.24 18.96 16.36
C TYR A 233 13.87 19.05 15.67
N LEU A 234 12.79 19.17 16.42
CA LEU A 234 11.45 19.28 15.83
C LEU A 234 11.30 20.52 14.97
N THR A 235 11.88 21.65 15.39
CA THR A 235 11.90 22.89 14.57
C THR A 235 12.60 22.67 13.24
N TYR A 236 13.73 21.97 13.26
CA TYR A 236 14.47 21.58 12.07
C TYR A 236 13.66 20.63 11.18
N PHE A 237 13.08 19.57 11.75
CA PHE A 237 12.26 18.60 11.02
C PHE A 237 11.05 19.26 10.33
N TYR A 238 10.34 20.14 11.04
CA TYR A 238 9.20 20.86 10.47
C TYR A 238 9.63 21.84 9.36
N ALA A 239 10.80 22.43 9.47
CA ALA A 239 11.35 23.29 8.41
C ALA A 239 11.66 22.47 7.15
N GLN A 240 12.27 21.27 7.28
CA GLN A 240 12.50 20.36 6.17
C GLN A 240 11.19 19.94 5.48
N LEU A 241 10.21 19.53 6.28
CA LEU A 241 8.91 19.14 5.76
C LEU A 241 8.23 20.29 5.00
N ARG A 242 8.22 21.49 5.57
CA ARG A 242 7.68 22.69 4.91
C ARG A 242 8.38 22.98 3.58
N ASP A 243 9.70 22.90 3.56
CA ASP A 243 10.49 23.15 2.35
C ASP A 243 10.12 22.19 1.23
N LEU A 244 10.06 20.87 1.53
CA LEU A 244 9.66 19.85 0.57
C LEU A 244 8.23 20.04 0.05
N LEU A 245 7.30 20.47 0.90
CA LEU A 245 5.89 20.63 0.53
C LEU A 245 5.62 21.91 -0.27
N THR A 246 6.52 22.90 -0.25
CA THR A 246 6.28 24.20 -0.89
C THR A 246 7.03 24.39 -2.20
N HIS A 247 8.15 23.73 -2.42
CA HIS A 247 9.05 24.06 -3.54
C HIS A 247 9.04 23.08 -4.70
N TYR A 248 8.48 21.87 -4.54
CA TYR A 248 8.60 20.78 -5.52
C TYR A 248 7.27 20.38 -6.18
N GLY A 249 6.25 21.25 -6.09
CA GLY A 249 4.94 21.04 -6.69
C GLY A 249 3.99 20.21 -5.82
N PRO A 250 2.86 19.76 -6.40
CA PRO A 250 1.89 18.97 -5.66
C PRO A 250 2.44 17.56 -5.37
N VAL A 251 2.22 17.09 -4.14
CA VAL A 251 2.53 15.73 -3.72
C VAL A 251 1.25 14.93 -3.50
N PHE A 252 1.22 13.65 -3.90
CA PHE A 252 0.05 12.81 -3.69
C PHE A 252 0.08 12.11 -2.33
N GLU A 253 1.28 11.96 -1.75
CA GLU A 253 1.51 11.29 -0.47
C GLU A 253 2.72 11.87 0.26
N VAL A 254 2.67 11.88 1.59
CA VAL A 254 3.84 12.15 2.44
C VAL A 254 4.05 10.95 3.35
N TRP A 255 5.23 10.37 3.28
CA TRP A 255 5.57 9.10 3.92
C TRP A 255 6.45 9.31 5.14
N PHE A 256 5.96 8.93 6.31
CA PHE A 256 6.69 8.99 7.58
C PHE A 256 6.98 7.58 8.10
N ASP A 257 8.26 7.26 8.20
CA ASP A 257 8.71 5.97 8.71
C ASP A 257 8.42 5.82 10.21
N GLY A 258 8.01 4.61 10.60
CA GLY A 258 7.79 4.24 11.99
C GLY A 258 9.07 3.98 12.79
N ALA A 259 10.22 3.82 12.13
CA ALA A 259 11.52 3.71 12.78
C ALA A 259 11.93 5.06 13.40
N ASN A 260 12.16 5.07 14.71
CA ASN A 260 12.33 6.31 15.45
C ASN A 260 13.12 6.14 16.75
N GLY A 261 14.40 5.94 16.63
CA GLY A 261 15.32 5.78 17.75
C GLY A 261 16.15 4.51 17.66
N GLY A 262 17.27 4.52 18.29
CA GLY A 262 18.28 3.47 18.26
C GLY A 262 19.69 4.01 18.28
N ASP A 263 20.64 3.20 17.88
CA ASP A 263 22.04 3.58 17.75
C ASP A 263 22.23 4.63 16.65
N GLY A 264 23.09 5.60 16.85
CA GLY A 264 23.38 6.63 15.87
C GLY A 264 24.71 7.35 16.11
N TYR A 265 25.13 8.10 15.10
CA TYR A 265 26.30 8.98 15.22
C TYR A 265 26.00 10.20 16.08
N TYR A 266 24.77 10.74 16.02
CA TYR A 266 24.23 11.84 16.82
C TYR A 266 25.21 12.98 17.05
N GLY A 267 25.77 13.49 15.95
CA GLY A 267 26.76 14.58 15.99
C GLY A 267 28.10 14.18 16.61
N GLY A 268 28.47 12.91 16.59
CA GLY A 268 29.73 12.38 17.11
C GLY A 268 29.63 11.68 18.47
N ALA A 269 28.46 11.75 19.14
CA ALA A 269 28.27 11.11 20.46
C ALA A 269 28.32 9.59 20.40
N ARG A 270 27.91 8.98 19.27
CA ARG A 270 27.87 7.53 19.03
C ARG A 270 27.08 6.81 20.15
N ASP A 271 25.90 7.35 20.47
CA ASP A 271 25.05 6.85 21.53
C ASP A 271 23.74 6.22 20.99
N LYS A 272 22.94 5.66 21.90
CA LYS A 272 21.61 5.15 21.63
C LYS A 272 20.59 6.14 22.21
N ARG A 273 19.65 6.61 21.34
CA ARG A 273 18.60 7.53 21.75
C ARG A 273 17.24 6.88 21.64
N THR A 274 16.41 7.11 22.61
CA THR A 274 15.01 6.68 22.64
C THR A 274 14.11 7.90 22.80
N ILE A 275 12.94 7.86 22.20
CA ILE A 275 11.93 8.91 22.30
C ILE A 275 10.58 8.31 22.69
N ASP A 276 9.67 9.13 23.20
CA ASP A 276 8.27 8.73 23.28
C ASP A 276 7.66 8.81 21.87
N ARG A 277 7.53 7.65 21.25
CA ARG A 277 7.06 7.50 19.85
C ARG A 277 5.69 8.13 19.60
N LYS A 278 4.82 8.14 20.62
CA LYS A 278 3.45 8.63 20.52
C LYS A 278 3.36 10.15 20.55
N THR A 279 4.25 10.81 21.28
CA THR A 279 4.09 12.24 21.57
C THR A 279 5.20 13.13 21.04
N TYR A 280 6.43 12.62 20.91
CA TYR A 280 7.61 13.42 20.61
C TYR A 280 7.46 14.27 19.32
N TYR A 281 7.07 13.65 18.22
CA TYR A 281 7.00 14.36 16.92
C TYR A 281 5.82 15.31 16.79
N ASN A 282 4.86 15.28 17.73
CA ASN A 282 3.64 16.07 17.67
C ASN A 282 2.92 15.93 16.31
N TYR A 283 2.61 14.72 15.91
CA TYR A 283 1.95 14.42 14.63
C TYR A 283 0.68 15.26 14.36
N PRO A 284 -0.15 15.64 15.36
CA PRO A 284 -1.26 16.56 15.10
C PRO A 284 -0.83 17.90 14.48
N HIS A 285 0.34 18.44 14.87
CA HIS A 285 0.89 19.65 14.25
C HIS A 285 1.36 19.40 12.81
N ILE A 286 1.99 18.24 12.56
CA ILE A 286 2.42 17.81 11.21
C ILE A 286 1.20 17.71 10.30
N TYR A 287 0.11 17.06 10.74
CA TYR A 287 -1.11 16.91 9.95
C TYR A 287 -1.77 18.25 9.63
N GLN A 288 -1.83 19.19 10.58
CA GLN A 288 -2.32 20.55 10.32
C GLN A 288 -1.49 21.29 9.28
N MET A 289 -0.17 21.12 9.31
CA MET A 289 0.73 21.73 8.31
C MET A 289 0.49 21.11 6.92
N LEU A 290 0.35 19.80 6.83
CA LEU A 290 0.05 19.09 5.59
C LEU A 290 -1.29 19.53 4.99
N ASP A 291 -2.35 19.55 5.78
CA ASP A 291 -3.68 19.99 5.34
C ASP A 291 -3.68 21.45 4.85
N SER A 292 -2.82 22.29 5.42
CA SER A 292 -2.68 23.69 5.00
C SER A 292 -1.91 23.86 3.69
N ILE A 293 -0.88 23.05 3.44
CA ILE A 293 0.04 23.22 2.30
C ILE A 293 -0.32 22.29 1.14
N GLN A 294 -0.66 21.04 1.44
CA GLN A 294 -0.95 19.98 0.48
C GLN A 294 -2.25 19.22 0.87
N PRO A 295 -3.43 19.86 0.82
CA PRO A 295 -4.69 19.30 1.33
C PRO A 295 -5.11 17.99 0.65
N ASN A 296 -4.63 17.73 -0.56
CA ASN A 296 -4.92 16.53 -1.34
C ASN A 296 -3.91 15.41 -1.12
N ALA A 297 -2.85 15.63 -0.34
CA ALA A 297 -1.89 14.58 -0.03
C ALA A 297 -2.47 13.57 0.97
N VAL A 298 -2.22 12.29 0.72
CA VAL A 298 -2.44 11.22 1.69
C VAL A 298 -1.25 11.18 2.64
N VAL A 299 -1.49 10.90 3.91
CA VAL A 299 -0.42 10.80 4.91
C VAL A 299 -0.26 9.33 5.28
N PHE A 300 0.91 8.80 4.98
CA PHE A 300 1.33 7.48 5.43
C PHE A 300 2.01 7.54 6.80
N SER A 301 1.60 6.65 7.67
CA SER A 301 2.34 6.18 8.85
C SER A 301 1.77 4.84 9.30
N ASP A 302 2.32 4.21 10.34
CA ASP A 302 1.75 2.97 10.88
C ASP A 302 0.27 3.12 11.28
N GLY A 303 -0.11 4.31 11.78
CA GLY A 303 -1.46 4.63 12.24
C GLY A 303 -2.26 5.60 11.37
N GLY A 304 -1.81 5.93 10.19
CA GLY A 304 -2.48 6.88 9.31
C GLY A 304 -2.11 8.34 9.61
N PRO A 305 -3.02 9.30 9.35
CA PRO A 305 -4.47 9.17 9.15
C PRO A 305 -4.90 8.83 7.71
N GLY A 306 -4.05 9.01 6.71
CA GLY A 306 -4.41 8.81 5.31
C GLY A 306 -4.44 7.35 4.89
N CYS A 307 -3.33 6.66 5.06
CA CYS A 307 -3.18 5.21 4.89
C CYS A 307 -2.28 4.66 5.99
N ARG A 308 -2.29 3.35 6.19
CA ARG A 308 -1.48 2.67 7.18
C ARG A 308 -0.48 1.73 6.56
N TRP A 309 0.65 1.56 7.23
CA TRP A 309 1.52 0.44 6.95
C TRP A 309 0.80 -0.90 7.15
N VAL A 310 1.02 -1.85 6.26
CA VAL A 310 0.42 -3.19 6.35
C VAL A 310 1.04 -4.05 7.47
N GLY A 311 2.09 -3.58 8.13
CA GLY A 311 2.74 -4.27 9.25
C GLY A 311 3.79 -5.31 8.85
N ASN A 312 4.15 -5.36 7.58
CA ASN A 312 5.26 -6.18 7.08
C ASN A 312 5.83 -5.55 5.80
N GLU A 313 7.09 -5.88 5.48
CA GLU A 313 7.76 -5.48 4.24
C GLU A 313 7.83 -6.63 3.21
N LYS A 314 6.95 -7.64 3.39
CA LYS A 314 6.83 -8.78 2.48
C LYS A 314 5.93 -8.47 1.27
N GLY A 315 5.21 -7.34 1.30
CA GLY A 315 4.40 -6.83 0.20
C GLY A 315 3.01 -7.45 0.11
N PHE A 316 2.40 -7.90 1.21
CA PHE A 316 1.06 -8.44 1.19
C PHE A 316 0.21 -8.03 2.39
N ALA A 317 -1.10 -7.92 2.18
CA ALA A 317 -2.10 -7.75 3.20
C ALA A 317 -2.76 -9.09 3.58
N GLY A 318 -3.42 -9.13 4.71
CA GLY A 318 -4.23 -10.29 5.10
C GLY A 318 -5.38 -10.55 4.14
N GLU A 319 -5.81 -11.80 4.03
CA GLU A 319 -6.99 -12.20 3.25
C GLU A 319 -8.27 -11.55 3.79
N THR A 320 -8.33 -11.36 5.11
CA THR A 320 -9.25 -10.43 5.78
C THR A 320 -8.55 -9.10 5.93
N ASN A 321 -9.04 -8.04 5.29
CA ASN A 321 -8.47 -6.70 5.37
C ASN A 321 -9.54 -5.63 5.42
N TRP A 322 -9.71 -5.00 6.60
CA TRP A 322 -10.57 -3.86 6.80
C TRP A 322 -9.80 -2.56 6.61
N SER A 323 -10.38 -1.62 5.89
CA SER A 323 -9.81 -0.28 5.73
C SER A 323 -10.02 0.61 6.97
N PHE A 324 -10.13 0.02 8.15
CA PHE A 324 -10.46 0.72 9.40
C PHE A 324 -9.38 0.53 10.46
N LEU A 325 -9.10 1.59 11.21
CA LEU A 325 -8.32 1.56 12.46
C LEU A 325 -9.08 2.23 13.60
N PRO A 326 -8.89 1.81 14.85
CA PRO A 326 -9.39 2.52 16.02
C PRO A 326 -8.55 3.78 16.26
N LYS A 327 -9.20 4.95 16.17
CA LYS A 327 -8.56 6.26 16.29
C LYS A 327 -7.79 6.41 17.60
N GLY A 328 -6.51 6.79 17.50
CA GLY A 328 -5.64 7.04 18.65
C GLY A 328 -5.13 5.78 19.36
N ARG A 329 -5.57 4.56 18.99
CA ARG A 329 -4.97 3.30 19.46
C ARG A 329 -3.69 2.99 18.68
N VAL A 330 -3.74 3.07 17.37
CA VAL A 330 -2.59 2.90 16.48
C VAL A 330 -1.98 4.28 16.20
N TYR A 331 -0.68 4.37 16.25
CA TYR A 331 0.08 5.62 16.10
C TYR A 331 1.42 5.33 15.40
N PRO A 332 2.10 6.34 14.82
CA PRO A 332 3.41 6.15 14.21
C PRO A 332 4.43 5.52 15.17
N GLY A 333 5.09 4.43 14.75
CA GLY A 333 5.94 3.61 15.61
C GLY A 333 5.18 2.61 16.50
N TYR A 334 3.95 2.23 16.12
CA TYR A 334 3.13 1.24 16.84
C TYR A 334 3.82 -0.13 16.92
N PRO A 335 3.93 -0.75 18.12
CA PRO A 335 4.76 -1.95 18.28
C PRO A 335 4.11 -3.25 17.81
N ASN A 336 2.76 -3.33 17.71
CA ASN A 336 2.05 -4.56 17.35
C ASN A 336 1.76 -4.60 15.84
N TYR A 337 2.80 -4.56 15.02
CA TYR A 337 2.71 -4.52 13.57
C TYR A 337 1.86 -5.64 12.93
N PRO A 338 1.87 -6.91 13.40
CA PRO A 338 1.11 -7.97 12.75
C PRO A 338 -0.40 -7.70 12.68
N GLU A 339 -0.96 -6.96 13.64
CA GLU A 339 -2.37 -6.58 13.64
C GLU A 339 -2.76 -5.68 12.45
N LEU A 340 -1.80 -4.93 11.90
CA LEU A 340 -2.03 -3.95 10.83
C LEU A 340 -2.35 -4.61 9.49
N GLN A 341 -2.01 -5.91 9.31
CA GLN A 341 -2.34 -6.67 8.10
C GLN A 341 -3.84 -6.79 7.87
N TYR A 342 -4.61 -6.83 8.96
CA TYR A 342 -6.03 -7.17 8.93
C TYR A 342 -6.94 -5.95 9.06
N GLY A 343 -6.44 -4.84 9.63
CA GLY A 343 -7.29 -3.75 10.10
C GLY A 343 -8.29 -4.22 11.17
N TYR A 344 -9.25 -3.37 11.52
CA TYR A 344 -10.18 -3.67 12.62
C TYR A 344 -11.63 -3.49 12.15
N PRO A 345 -12.48 -4.53 12.24
CA PRO A 345 -13.86 -4.43 11.78
C PRO A 345 -14.72 -3.41 12.54
N ASP A 346 -14.30 -3.05 13.74
CA ASP A 346 -14.90 -2.05 14.64
C ASP A 346 -14.15 -0.71 14.69
N GLY A 347 -13.14 -0.53 13.81
CA GLY A 347 -12.42 0.73 13.70
C GLY A 347 -13.32 1.90 13.29
N ASP A 348 -13.01 3.09 13.78
CA ASP A 348 -13.79 4.32 13.60
C ASP A 348 -13.11 5.37 12.70
N GLN A 349 -11.95 5.03 12.13
CA GLN A 349 -11.21 5.85 11.16
C GLN A 349 -10.93 5.05 9.89
N TRP A 350 -11.24 5.65 8.71
CA TRP A 350 -10.86 5.05 7.43
C TRP A 350 -9.36 5.19 7.21
N THR A 351 -8.63 4.08 7.19
CA THR A 351 -7.18 4.04 7.05
C THR A 351 -6.79 2.78 6.28
N PRO A 352 -6.91 2.80 4.94
CA PRO A 352 -6.62 1.65 4.09
C PRO A 352 -5.15 1.26 4.17
N ALA A 353 -4.85 -0.01 3.90
CA ALA A 353 -3.50 -0.54 3.97
C ALA A 353 -2.68 -0.19 2.74
N GLU A 354 -1.39 0.09 2.96
CA GLU A 354 -0.35 0.13 1.94
C GLU A 354 0.63 -1.02 2.18
N CYS A 355 0.93 -1.77 1.12
CA CYS A 355 1.92 -2.84 1.12
C CYS A 355 3.19 -2.34 0.44
N ASP A 356 4.20 -2.06 1.22
CA ASP A 356 5.53 -1.70 0.76
C ASP A 356 6.42 -2.94 0.63
N VAL A 357 7.19 -3.01 -0.44
CA VAL A 357 8.13 -4.11 -0.69
C VAL A 357 9.19 -3.69 -1.68
N SER A 358 10.43 -4.13 -1.49
CA SER A 358 11.47 -3.89 -2.48
C SER A 358 11.48 -4.97 -3.57
N ILE A 359 11.79 -4.56 -4.80
CA ILE A 359 12.01 -5.49 -5.93
C ILE A 359 13.26 -6.37 -5.70
N ARG A 360 14.17 -5.94 -4.82
CA ARG A 360 15.38 -6.61 -4.37
C ARG A 360 15.25 -7.05 -2.91
N PRO A 361 16.19 -7.81 -2.34
CA PRO A 361 16.19 -8.09 -0.91
C PRO A 361 16.32 -6.83 -0.05
N GLY A 362 17.24 -5.92 -0.38
CA GLY A 362 17.45 -4.65 0.32
C GLY A 362 16.57 -3.50 -0.21
N TRP A 363 16.45 -2.42 0.57
CA TRP A 363 15.82 -1.18 0.16
C TRP A 363 16.75 -0.31 -0.68
N PHE A 364 18.02 -0.22 -0.30
CA PHE A 364 19.05 0.42 -1.10
C PHE A 364 19.70 -0.56 -2.07
N TYR A 365 20.43 -0.03 -3.05
CA TYR A 365 21.10 -0.84 -4.06
C TYR A 365 22.38 -1.47 -3.51
N HIS A 366 22.49 -2.79 -3.65
CA HIS A 366 23.68 -3.58 -3.39
C HIS A 366 24.07 -4.37 -4.64
N PRO A 367 25.32 -4.26 -5.16
CA PRO A 367 25.71 -4.96 -6.39
C PRO A 367 25.56 -6.48 -6.33
N GLU A 368 25.77 -7.09 -5.17
CA GLU A 368 25.59 -8.54 -4.95
C GLU A 368 24.15 -9.02 -5.05
N GLU A 369 23.17 -8.11 -5.14
CA GLU A 369 21.76 -8.42 -5.30
C GLU A 369 21.28 -8.40 -6.75
N ASP A 370 22.14 -8.11 -7.73
CA ASP A 370 21.75 -8.05 -9.16
C ASP A 370 21.14 -9.37 -9.67
N GLY A 371 21.55 -10.50 -9.09
CA GLY A 371 20.97 -11.82 -9.37
C GLY A 371 19.75 -12.22 -8.54
N LYS A 372 19.26 -11.34 -7.64
CA LYS A 372 18.19 -11.62 -6.67
C LYS A 372 16.94 -10.78 -6.89
N VAL A 373 16.82 -10.12 -8.02
CA VAL A 373 15.65 -9.31 -8.40
C VAL A 373 14.42 -10.20 -8.52
N LYS A 374 13.32 -9.83 -7.88
CA LYS A 374 12.05 -10.58 -7.97
C LYS A 374 11.60 -10.75 -9.41
N SER A 375 11.19 -11.97 -9.78
CA SER A 375 10.71 -12.27 -11.12
C SER A 375 9.35 -11.61 -11.38
N PRO A 376 8.94 -11.48 -12.67
CA PRO A 376 7.60 -10.97 -13.01
C PRO A 376 6.47 -11.74 -12.32
N GLU A 377 6.62 -13.08 -12.16
CA GLU A 377 5.63 -13.95 -11.52
C GLU A 377 5.55 -13.69 -10.00
N GLN A 378 6.70 -13.48 -9.34
CA GLN A 378 6.75 -13.10 -7.94
C GLN A 378 6.10 -11.72 -7.70
N LEU A 379 6.35 -10.76 -8.57
CA LEU A 379 5.73 -9.43 -8.52
C LEU A 379 4.21 -9.52 -8.79
N ALA A 380 3.79 -10.40 -9.70
CA ALA A 380 2.36 -10.66 -9.93
C ALA A 380 1.68 -11.27 -8.70
N ASP A 381 2.35 -12.21 -8.02
CA ASP A 381 1.84 -12.76 -6.75
C ASP A 381 1.67 -11.66 -5.69
N LEU A 382 2.63 -10.76 -5.55
CA LEU A 382 2.52 -9.60 -4.66
C LEU A 382 1.32 -8.71 -5.03
N TYR A 383 1.06 -8.46 -6.31
CA TYR A 383 -0.11 -7.69 -6.75
C TYR A 383 -1.43 -8.36 -6.33
N TYR A 384 -1.57 -9.67 -6.49
CA TYR A 384 -2.76 -10.41 -6.05
C TYR A 384 -2.93 -10.35 -4.54
N ARG A 385 -1.84 -10.39 -3.77
CA ARG A 385 -1.85 -10.41 -2.30
C ARG A 385 -1.84 -9.03 -1.65
N SER A 386 -1.63 -7.96 -2.41
CA SER A 386 -1.73 -6.56 -1.95
C SER A 386 -2.99 -5.89 -2.52
N VAL A 387 -2.98 -5.52 -3.80
CA VAL A 387 -4.12 -4.89 -4.48
C VAL A 387 -5.33 -5.82 -4.48
N GLY A 388 -5.11 -7.11 -4.70
CA GLY A 388 -6.15 -8.13 -4.62
C GLY A 388 -6.67 -8.40 -3.22
N HIS A 389 -6.05 -7.88 -2.17
CA HIS A 389 -6.47 -7.97 -0.76
C HIS A 389 -6.81 -6.58 -0.18
N ASN A 390 -7.44 -5.71 -0.97
CA ASN A 390 -7.93 -4.39 -0.51
C ASN A 390 -6.84 -3.44 0.00
N ALA A 391 -5.63 -3.52 -0.55
CA ALA A 391 -4.50 -2.64 -0.25
C ALA A 391 -3.98 -1.97 -1.53
N THR A 392 -2.98 -1.10 -1.43
CA THR A 392 -2.15 -0.67 -2.55
C THR A 392 -0.81 -1.38 -2.53
N LEU A 393 -0.08 -1.35 -3.64
CA LEU A 393 1.28 -1.88 -3.75
C LEU A 393 2.26 -0.74 -4.00
N LEU A 394 3.13 -0.48 -3.02
CA LEU A 394 4.27 0.41 -3.11
C LEU A 394 5.53 -0.43 -3.39
N LEU A 395 5.96 -0.47 -4.65
CA LEU A 395 7.11 -1.27 -5.08
C LEU A 395 8.38 -0.41 -5.11
N ASN A 396 9.40 -0.79 -4.35
CA ASN A 396 10.66 -0.07 -4.30
C ASN A 396 11.62 -0.48 -5.43
N PHE A 397 12.24 0.52 -6.03
CA PHE A 397 13.28 0.42 -7.04
C PHE A 397 14.57 1.03 -6.50
N PRO A 398 15.52 0.25 -5.99
CA PRO A 398 16.81 0.75 -5.57
C PRO A 398 17.59 1.31 -6.77
N VAL A 399 18.07 2.54 -6.65
CA VAL A 399 18.88 3.18 -7.69
C VAL A 399 20.35 2.88 -7.47
N ASN A 400 21.07 2.47 -8.52
CA ASN A 400 22.48 2.11 -8.45
C ASN A 400 23.41 3.31 -8.25
N ARG A 401 24.71 3.06 -8.03
CA ARG A 401 25.71 4.12 -7.80
C ARG A 401 25.92 5.06 -8.98
N ASP A 402 25.59 4.63 -10.20
CA ASP A 402 25.59 5.52 -11.37
C ASP A 402 24.45 6.53 -11.35
N GLY A 403 23.37 6.28 -10.57
CA GLY A 403 22.16 7.08 -10.54
C GLY A 403 21.08 6.57 -11.50
N LEU A 404 21.04 5.26 -11.79
CA LEU A 404 20.09 4.64 -12.72
C LEU A 404 19.34 3.49 -12.04
N ILE A 405 18.07 3.29 -12.42
CA ILE A 405 17.37 2.02 -12.13
C ILE A 405 18.06 0.92 -12.97
N HIS A 406 18.42 -0.18 -12.30
CA HIS A 406 19.15 -1.26 -12.95
C HIS A 406 18.32 -1.94 -14.07
N PRO A 407 18.93 -2.35 -15.19
CA PRO A 407 18.20 -2.93 -16.31
C PRO A 407 17.36 -4.17 -15.97
N THR A 408 17.81 -5.03 -15.06
CA THR A 408 17.06 -6.20 -14.59
C THR A 408 15.79 -5.80 -13.85
N ASP A 409 15.87 -4.81 -12.95
CA ASP A 409 14.74 -4.29 -12.19
C ASP A 409 13.68 -3.71 -13.16
N SER A 410 14.14 -2.89 -14.12
CA SER A 410 13.32 -2.32 -15.16
C SER A 410 12.62 -3.41 -15.99
N ALA A 411 13.37 -4.40 -16.47
CA ALA A 411 12.82 -5.48 -17.31
C ALA A 411 11.78 -6.32 -16.54
N ASN A 412 12.07 -6.70 -15.31
CA ASN A 412 11.17 -7.52 -14.50
C ASN A 412 9.88 -6.77 -14.14
N ALA A 413 9.97 -5.50 -13.76
CA ALA A 413 8.79 -4.67 -13.47
C ALA A 413 7.93 -4.43 -14.70
N VAL A 414 8.52 -4.16 -15.86
CA VAL A 414 7.78 -4.02 -17.14
C VAL A 414 7.09 -5.33 -17.53
N ASN A 415 7.77 -6.47 -17.38
CA ASN A 415 7.19 -7.78 -17.68
C ASN A 415 6.08 -8.16 -16.67
N PHE A 416 6.23 -7.80 -15.40
CA PHE A 416 5.18 -7.90 -14.39
C PHE A 416 3.92 -7.13 -14.83
N HIS A 417 4.06 -5.87 -15.21
CA HIS A 417 2.93 -5.07 -15.69
C HIS A 417 2.24 -5.70 -16.91
N LYS A 418 3.02 -6.20 -17.87
CA LYS A 418 2.47 -6.93 -19.04
C LYS A 418 1.74 -8.20 -18.62
N LEU A 419 2.26 -8.93 -17.62
CA LEU A 419 1.64 -10.16 -17.11
C LEU A 419 0.26 -9.88 -16.50
N ILE A 420 0.17 -8.92 -15.56
CA ILE A 420 -1.11 -8.53 -14.95
C ILE A 420 -2.10 -8.00 -15.98
N THR A 421 -1.63 -7.14 -16.90
CA THR A 421 -2.48 -6.61 -17.97
C THR A 421 -3.03 -7.75 -18.83
N ARG A 422 -2.22 -8.73 -19.22
CA ARG A 422 -2.67 -9.89 -19.98
C ARG A 422 -3.70 -10.71 -19.22
N GLU A 423 -3.46 -11.00 -17.93
CA GLU A 423 -4.35 -11.85 -17.12
C GLU A 423 -5.72 -11.22 -16.88
N LEU A 424 -5.78 -9.88 -16.79
CA LEU A 424 -6.99 -9.14 -16.43
C LEU A 424 -7.58 -8.30 -17.59
N SER A 425 -7.11 -8.47 -18.83
CA SER A 425 -7.56 -7.65 -19.97
C SER A 425 -8.91 -8.04 -20.54
N ASN A 426 -9.23 -9.34 -20.57
CA ASN A 426 -10.44 -9.86 -21.21
C ASN A 426 -11.49 -10.23 -20.15
N ASN A 427 -12.29 -9.25 -19.74
CA ASN A 427 -13.39 -9.51 -18.81
C ASN A 427 -14.54 -10.25 -19.51
N LEU A 428 -14.71 -11.53 -19.20
CA LEU A 428 -15.70 -12.44 -19.81
C LEU A 428 -17.15 -12.03 -19.51
N VAL A 429 -17.39 -11.19 -18.51
CA VAL A 429 -18.73 -10.70 -18.11
C VAL A 429 -18.96 -9.23 -18.40
N ALA A 430 -18.04 -8.55 -19.12
CA ALA A 430 -18.16 -7.15 -19.48
C ALA A 430 -19.50 -6.85 -20.19
N GLY A 431 -20.24 -5.87 -19.68
CA GLY A 431 -21.55 -5.45 -20.21
C GLY A 431 -22.69 -6.46 -20.04
N MET A 432 -22.47 -7.60 -19.37
CA MET A 432 -23.54 -8.54 -19.05
C MET A 432 -24.37 -8.04 -17.85
N LYS A 433 -25.68 -8.19 -17.91
CA LYS A 433 -26.52 -8.03 -16.72
C LYS A 433 -26.65 -9.37 -16.00
N PRO A 434 -26.06 -9.56 -14.81
CA PRO A 434 -26.25 -10.80 -14.04
C PRO A 434 -27.67 -10.92 -13.49
N LYS A 435 -28.07 -12.16 -13.18
CA LYS A 435 -29.23 -12.41 -12.33
C LYS A 435 -28.81 -12.25 -10.87
N VAL A 436 -29.52 -11.39 -10.12
CA VAL A 436 -29.28 -11.18 -8.69
C VAL A 436 -30.49 -11.63 -7.89
N SER A 437 -30.27 -12.06 -6.64
CA SER A 437 -31.35 -12.49 -5.74
C SER A 437 -32.12 -11.33 -5.13
N ASN A 438 -31.50 -10.12 -5.10
CA ASN A 438 -32.11 -8.88 -4.61
C ASN A 438 -31.54 -7.67 -5.35
N GLU A 439 -32.36 -6.68 -5.67
CA GLU A 439 -31.98 -5.41 -6.33
C GLU A 439 -32.82 -4.29 -5.71
N ARG A 440 -32.18 -3.23 -5.21
CA ARG A 440 -32.81 -2.12 -4.50
C ARG A 440 -33.76 -1.30 -5.37
N GLY A 441 -33.48 -1.20 -6.66
CA GLY A 441 -34.26 -0.42 -7.61
C GLY A 441 -33.49 -0.18 -8.91
N LYS A 442 -34.14 0.41 -9.90
CA LYS A 442 -33.55 0.56 -11.26
C LYS A 442 -32.23 1.36 -11.26
N GLN A 443 -32.10 2.38 -10.40
CA GLN A 443 -30.89 3.19 -10.30
C GLN A 443 -29.72 2.45 -9.62
N PHE A 444 -29.99 1.36 -8.92
CA PHE A 444 -28.99 0.50 -8.27
C PHE A 444 -28.97 -0.90 -8.90
N SER A 445 -29.12 -0.93 -10.21
CA SER A 445 -29.33 -2.16 -10.95
C SER A 445 -28.07 -3.00 -11.08
N ALA A 446 -28.24 -4.33 -11.19
CA ALA A 446 -27.16 -5.29 -11.38
C ALA A 446 -26.30 -5.04 -12.64
N HIS A 447 -26.76 -4.23 -13.60
CA HIS A 447 -25.96 -3.82 -14.74
C HIS A 447 -24.70 -3.04 -14.33
N ALA A 448 -24.77 -2.26 -13.25
CA ALA A 448 -23.64 -1.51 -12.70
C ALA A 448 -22.45 -2.39 -12.28
N LEU A 449 -22.67 -3.69 -12.08
CA LEU A 449 -21.58 -4.64 -11.74
C LEU A 449 -20.61 -4.92 -12.90
N THR A 450 -20.93 -4.49 -14.14
CA THR A 450 -20.16 -4.84 -15.34
C THR A 450 -20.03 -3.68 -16.33
N ASP A 451 -20.43 -2.49 -15.99
CA ASP A 451 -20.37 -1.29 -16.85
C ASP A 451 -19.03 -0.55 -16.79
N ALA A 452 -18.10 -1.04 -15.97
CA ALA A 452 -16.77 -0.50 -15.71
C ALA A 452 -16.75 0.94 -15.16
N SER A 453 -17.89 1.44 -14.65
CA SER A 453 -17.98 2.74 -14.01
C SER A 453 -17.58 2.68 -12.54
N TRP A 454 -16.89 3.71 -12.06
CA TRP A 454 -16.58 3.87 -10.64
C TRP A 454 -17.72 4.54 -9.85
N ASP A 455 -18.68 5.16 -10.54
CA ASP A 455 -19.71 6.01 -9.94
C ASP A 455 -21.07 5.34 -9.88
N THR A 456 -21.27 4.24 -10.61
CA THR A 456 -22.46 3.40 -10.57
C THR A 456 -22.23 2.19 -9.69
N TYR A 457 -23.29 1.70 -9.05
CA TYR A 457 -23.21 0.51 -8.22
C TYR A 457 -24.57 -0.21 -8.12
N TRP A 458 -24.50 -1.51 -7.95
CA TRP A 458 -25.62 -2.32 -7.54
C TRP A 458 -25.73 -2.33 -6.02
N ALA A 459 -26.99 -2.29 -5.53
CA ALA A 459 -27.26 -2.38 -4.10
C ALA A 459 -28.45 -3.29 -3.79
N THR A 460 -28.42 -3.91 -2.60
CA THR A 460 -29.55 -4.65 -2.03
C THR A 460 -30.47 -3.72 -1.26
N SER A 461 -31.72 -4.19 -1.03
CA SER A 461 -32.70 -3.53 -0.18
C SER A 461 -32.21 -3.42 1.27
N ASP A 462 -32.78 -2.49 2.04
CA ASP A 462 -32.45 -2.35 3.46
C ASP A 462 -32.69 -3.65 4.22
N GLY A 463 -31.76 -3.97 5.13
CA GLY A 463 -31.76 -5.21 5.90
C GLY A 463 -31.30 -6.46 5.15
N VAL A 464 -31.01 -6.40 3.84
CA VAL A 464 -30.51 -7.54 3.06
C VAL A 464 -28.99 -7.52 3.05
N THR A 465 -28.37 -8.40 3.84
CA THR A 465 -26.91 -8.53 4.04
C THR A 465 -26.29 -9.73 3.33
N SER A 466 -27.11 -10.50 2.60
CA SER A 466 -26.65 -11.64 1.78
C SER A 466 -27.37 -11.65 0.44
N ALA A 467 -26.66 -12.02 -0.63
CA ALA A 467 -27.23 -12.09 -1.97
C ALA A 467 -26.38 -12.94 -2.91
N ASP A 468 -27.06 -13.53 -3.92
CA ASP A 468 -26.42 -14.27 -5.02
C ASP A 468 -26.36 -13.40 -6.27
N ILE A 469 -25.23 -13.39 -6.97
CA ILE A 469 -24.98 -12.71 -8.24
C ILE A 469 -24.53 -13.78 -9.24
N THR A 470 -25.37 -14.07 -10.26
CA THR A 470 -25.18 -15.20 -11.17
C THR A 470 -25.01 -14.72 -12.61
N PHE A 471 -23.92 -15.10 -13.24
CA PHE A 471 -23.69 -14.95 -14.67
C PHE A 471 -23.91 -16.27 -15.40
N THR A 472 -24.58 -16.24 -16.54
CA THR A 472 -24.84 -17.42 -17.37
C THR A 472 -24.33 -17.18 -18.78
N PHE A 473 -23.49 -18.09 -19.28
CA PHE A 473 -22.88 -18.02 -20.61
C PHE A 473 -23.65 -18.88 -21.61
N LYS A 474 -23.74 -18.41 -22.85
CA LYS A 474 -24.39 -19.18 -23.95
C LYS A 474 -23.60 -20.44 -24.32
N ARG A 475 -22.29 -20.44 -24.08
CA ARG A 475 -21.35 -21.55 -24.36
C ARG A 475 -20.45 -21.79 -23.15
N LEU A 476 -19.72 -22.88 -23.13
CA LEU A 476 -18.66 -23.09 -22.15
C LEU A 476 -17.61 -22.00 -22.31
N VAL A 477 -17.20 -21.40 -21.20
CA VAL A 477 -16.09 -20.47 -21.12
C VAL A 477 -15.09 -21.00 -20.08
N THR A 478 -13.81 -20.81 -20.38
CA THR A 478 -12.71 -21.12 -19.47
C THR A 478 -12.42 -19.91 -18.61
N MET A 479 -12.23 -20.11 -17.29
CA MET A 479 -11.97 -19.06 -16.34
C MET A 479 -11.18 -19.57 -15.13
N ASN A 480 -10.34 -18.70 -14.56
CA ASN A 480 -9.53 -19.01 -13.36
C ASN A 480 -9.16 -17.77 -12.52
N ARG A 481 -9.79 -16.61 -12.81
CA ARG A 481 -9.62 -15.37 -12.06
C ARG A 481 -10.97 -14.70 -11.85
N ILE A 482 -11.16 -14.09 -10.69
CA ILE A 482 -12.29 -13.19 -10.45
C ILE A 482 -11.82 -11.94 -9.72
N MET A 483 -12.40 -10.80 -10.09
CA MET A 483 -12.24 -9.51 -9.44
C MET A 483 -13.59 -9.08 -8.86
N LEU A 484 -13.59 -8.63 -7.62
CA LEU A 484 -14.75 -8.10 -6.92
C LEU A 484 -14.39 -6.71 -6.34
N GLN A 485 -15.31 -5.75 -6.44
CA GLN A 485 -15.14 -4.40 -5.87
C GLN A 485 -16.40 -3.94 -5.17
N GLU A 486 -16.28 -3.47 -3.93
CA GLU A 486 -17.34 -2.75 -3.24
C GLU A 486 -17.35 -1.28 -3.65
N TYR A 487 -18.52 -0.66 -3.61
CA TYR A 487 -18.66 0.80 -3.75
C TYR A 487 -18.29 1.48 -2.41
N ILE A 488 -17.00 1.62 -2.18
CA ILE A 488 -16.42 2.09 -0.92
C ILE A 488 -16.78 3.53 -0.51
N PRO A 489 -17.23 4.47 -1.39
CA PRO A 489 -17.72 5.76 -0.94
C PRO A 489 -18.88 5.69 0.07
N LEU A 490 -19.61 4.56 0.12
CA LEU A 490 -20.64 4.28 1.12
C LEU A 490 -20.15 3.37 2.26
N GLY A 491 -18.84 3.15 2.39
CA GLY A 491 -18.18 2.32 3.40
C GLY A 491 -18.00 0.86 2.97
N GLN A 492 -16.99 0.21 3.52
CA GLN A 492 -16.70 -1.23 3.32
C GLN A 492 -17.72 -2.08 4.08
N ARG A 493 -18.29 -3.11 3.45
CA ARG A 493 -19.47 -3.81 3.97
C ARG A 493 -19.33 -5.33 4.05
N VAL A 494 -18.74 -5.96 3.02
CA VAL A 494 -18.70 -7.42 2.90
C VAL A 494 -17.76 -8.03 3.95
N LYS A 495 -18.27 -9.05 4.65
CA LYS A 495 -17.52 -9.82 5.66
C LYS A 495 -17.18 -11.22 5.16
N LYS A 496 -18.02 -11.81 4.29
CA LYS A 496 -17.83 -13.16 3.78
C LYS A 496 -18.50 -13.34 2.44
N PHE A 497 -17.80 -14.00 1.52
CA PHE A 497 -18.33 -14.36 0.21
C PHE A 497 -17.93 -15.76 -0.20
N ALA A 498 -18.46 -16.28 -1.31
CA ALA A 498 -18.05 -17.51 -1.95
C ALA A 498 -18.16 -17.36 -3.47
N VAL A 499 -17.34 -18.11 -4.20
CA VAL A 499 -17.39 -18.20 -5.67
C VAL A 499 -17.66 -19.63 -6.06
N GLU A 500 -18.65 -19.83 -6.95
CA GLU A 500 -19.10 -21.13 -7.40
C GLU A 500 -19.24 -21.16 -8.91
N TYR A 501 -19.06 -22.33 -9.52
CA TYR A 501 -19.31 -22.54 -10.94
C TYR A 501 -20.34 -23.66 -11.18
N LEU A 502 -20.99 -23.61 -12.34
CA LEU A 502 -22.06 -24.54 -12.70
C LEU A 502 -21.48 -25.81 -13.34
N LEU A 503 -21.73 -26.96 -12.70
CA LEU A 503 -21.38 -28.28 -13.23
C LEU A 503 -22.30 -28.68 -14.41
N PRO A 504 -21.88 -29.61 -15.29
CA PRO A 504 -22.71 -30.12 -16.41
C PRO A 504 -24.05 -30.72 -15.96
N ASN A 505 -24.12 -31.24 -14.73
CA ASN A 505 -25.35 -31.83 -14.15
C ASN A 505 -26.31 -30.76 -13.55
N GLY A 506 -26.00 -29.46 -13.72
CA GLY A 506 -26.84 -28.37 -13.21
C GLY A 506 -26.61 -28.01 -11.73
N LYS A 507 -25.69 -28.68 -11.03
CA LYS A 507 -25.33 -28.32 -9.64
C LYS A 507 -24.24 -27.26 -9.59
N TRP A 508 -24.32 -26.36 -8.62
CA TRP A 508 -23.28 -25.41 -8.28
C TRP A 508 -22.26 -26.03 -7.34
N THR A 509 -20.98 -25.75 -7.55
CA THR A 509 -19.88 -26.18 -6.68
C THR A 509 -18.89 -25.04 -6.51
N ALA A 510 -18.24 -24.98 -5.35
CA ALA A 510 -17.22 -23.99 -5.07
C ALA A 510 -16.01 -24.14 -6.02
N VAL A 511 -15.41 -23.02 -6.40
CA VAL A 511 -14.11 -23.04 -7.09
C VAL A 511 -13.03 -23.55 -6.12
N GLU A 512 -12.06 -24.30 -6.65
CA GLU A 512 -10.89 -24.72 -5.86
C GLU A 512 -9.88 -23.57 -5.82
N GLN A 513 -9.66 -23.02 -4.64
CA GLN A 513 -8.78 -21.88 -4.37
C GLN A 513 -8.12 -22.05 -2.99
N GLY A 514 -7.02 -21.33 -2.74
CA GLY A 514 -6.20 -21.49 -1.55
C GLY A 514 -6.34 -20.38 -0.50
N GLU A 515 -7.33 -19.48 -0.63
CA GLU A 515 -7.46 -18.29 0.22
C GLU A 515 -8.81 -18.27 0.96
N GLU A 516 -8.87 -17.62 2.11
CA GLU A 516 -10.14 -17.32 2.77
C GLU A 516 -10.92 -16.22 2.02
N THR A 517 -12.22 -16.44 1.83
CA THR A 517 -13.11 -15.53 1.13
C THR A 517 -13.91 -14.68 2.13
N THR A 518 -13.24 -13.70 2.73
CA THR A 518 -13.78 -12.84 3.79
C THR A 518 -14.13 -11.45 3.24
N THR A 519 -13.25 -10.45 3.39
CA THR A 519 -13.52 -9.06 2.98
C THR A 519 -13.29 -8.86 1.48
N ILE A 520 -14.00 -7.88 0.90
CA ILE A 520 -13.79 -7.42 -0.48
C ILE A 520 -13.13 -6.05 -0.49
N GLY A 521 -13.81 -5.02 0.03
CA GLY A 521 -13.32 -3.65 0.05
C GLY A 521 -13.15 -3.04 -1.34
N TYR A 522 -12.14 -2.17 -1.49
CA TYR A 522 -11.84 -1.51 -2.75
C TYR A 522 -11.65 -2.50 -3.91
N LYS A 523 -10.87 -3.58 -3.70
CA LYS A 523 -10.63 -4.64 -4.69
C LYS A 523 -10.28 -5.96 -4.00
N ARG A 524 -10.92 -7.03 -4.45
CA ARG A 524 -10.55 -8.40 -4.14
C ARG A 524 -10.30 -9.14 -5.45
N LEU A 525 -9.10 -9.71 -5.59
CA LEU A 525 -8.75 -10.63 -6.67
C LEU A 525 -8.63 -12.03 -6.10
N LEU A 526 -9.22 -13.01 -6.75
CA LEU A 526 -9.11 -14.41 -6.37
C LEU A 526 -8.63 -15.22 -7.57
N ARG A 527 -7.60 -16.04 -7.34
CA ARG A 527 -7.10 -17.05 -8.27
C ARG A 527 -7.69 -18.39 -7.89
N PHE A 528 -8.11 -19.16 -8.85
CA PHE A 528 -8.65 -20.50 -8.61
C PHE A 528 -8.25 -21.45 -9.75
N ARG A 529 -8.37 -22.77 -9.50
CA ARG A 529 -8.08 -23.80 -10.52
C ARG A 529 -8.96 -23.60 -11.73
N THR A 530 -8.39 -23.69 -12.91
CA THR A 530 -9.09 -23.48 -14.19
C THR A 530 -10.32 -24.35 -14.32
N VAL A 531 -11.45 -23.74 -14.60
CA VAL A 531 -12.73 -24.40 -14.86
C VAL A 531 -13.29 -23.98 -16.20
N SER A 532 -13.99 -24.93 -16.90
CA SER A 532 -14.82 -24.62 -18.06
C SER A 532 -16.28 -24.80 -17.69
N SER A 533 -17.05 -23.72 -17.73
CA SER A 533 -18.43 -23.71 -17.26
C SER A 533 -19.35 -22.81 -18.09
N LYS A 534 -20.66 -23.06 -17.99
CA LYS A 534 -21.72 -22.16 -18.50
C LYS A 534 -22.24 -21.19 -17.45
N GLY A 535 -21.69 -21.19 -16.24
CA GLY A 535 -22.13 -20.25 -15.21
C GLY A 535 -21.10 -20.07 -14.11
N ILE A 536 -21.03 -18.84 -13.60
CA ILE A 536 -20.27 -18.47 -12.40
C ILE A 536 -21.20 -17.70 -11.48
N ARG A 537 -21.12 -17.93 -10.19
CA ARG A 537 -21.92 -17.27 -9.16
C ARG A 537 -21.03 -16.76 -8.04
N VAL A 538 -21.24 -15.50 -7.70
CA VAL A 538 -20.70 -14.88 -6.49
C VAL A 538 -21.81 -14.86 -5.45
N ARG A 539 -21.55 -15.34 -4.26
CA ARG A 539 -22.48 -15.34 -3.13
C ARG A 539 -21.89 -14.43 -2.06
N ILE A 540 -22.54 -13.34 -1.76
CA ILE A 540 -22.25 -12.58 -0.55
C ILE A 540 -23.00 -13.27 0.58
N LEU A 541 -22.25 -13.80 1.55
CA LEU A 541 -22.79 -14.62 2.64
C LEU A 541 -23.10 -13.79 3.89
N ASP A 542 -22.31 -12.73 4.13
CA ASP A 542 -22.51 -11.79 5.23
C ASP A 542 -21.94 -10.41 4.90
N ALA A 543 -22.61 -9.36 5.35
CA ALA A 543 -22.20 -7.98 5.22
C ALA A 543 -22.66 -7.15 6.44
N ARG A 544 -22.02 -6.00 6.66
CA ARG A 544 -22.35 -5.06 7.76
C ARG A 544 -23.69 -4.33 7.57
N GLY A 545 -24.28 -4.38 6.36
CA GLY A 545 -25.52 -3.72 5.99
C GLY A 545 -25.88 -4.02 4.54
N PRO A 546 -26.77 -3.27 3.88
CA PRO A 546 -27.10 -3.47 2.48
C PRO A 546 -25.85 -3.53 1.63
N ILE A 547 -25.76 -4.54 0.75
CA ILE A 547 -24.59 -4.75 -0.10
C ILE A 547 -24.52 -3.64 -1.14
N CYS A 548 -23.34 -3.07 -1.38
CA CYS A 548 -23.06 -2.07 -2.40
C CYS A 548 -21.81 -2.47 -3.17
N MET A 549 -21.95 -2.91 -4.42
CA MET A 549 -20.83 -3.32 -5.27
C MET A 549 -20.86 -2.59 -6.60
N ASN A 550 -19.69 -2.18 -7.09
CA ASN A 550 -19.60 -1.44 -8.35
C ASN A 550 -18.95 -2.21 -9.49
N ASN A 551 -18.20 -3.31 -9.21
CA ASN A 551 -17.58 -4.03 -10.30
C ASN A 551 -17.37 -5.51 -10.01
N ILE A 552 -17.56 -6.35 -11.04
CA ILE A 552 -17.18 -7.76 -11.08
C ILE A 552 -16.50 -8.04 -12.41
N GLY A 553 -15.31 -8.64 -12.37
CA GLY A 553 -14.61 -9.14 -13.53
C GLY A 553 -14.35 -10.63 -13.41
N VAL A 554 -14.51 -11.36 -14.51
CA VAL A 554 -14.15 -12.79 -14.61
C VAL A 554 -13.21 -12.96 -15.78
N TYR A 555 -12.11 -13.69 -15.58
CA TYR A 555 -11.03 -13.75 -16.56
C TYR A 555 -10.49 -15.17 -16.74
N ASP A 556 -9.94 -15.42 -17.95
CA ASP A 556 -9.03 -16.52 -18.23
C ASP A 556 -7.60 -15.98 -18.21
N GLY A 557 -6.88 -16.19 -17.12
CA GLY A 557 -5.50 -15.75 -16.95
C GLY A 557 -4.47 -16.65 -17.65
N GLY A 558 -4.91 -17.69 -18.37
CA GLY A 558 -4.06 -18.67 -19.08
C GLY A 558 -3.69 -19.86 -18.19
N ALA A 559 -2.42 -20.02 -17.82
CA ALA A 559 -1.97 -21.15 -17.00
C ALA A 559 -2.69 -21.23 -15.65
N ASP A 560 -2.84 -22.46 -15.11
CA ASP A 560 -3.37 -22.66 -13.77
C ASP A 560 -2.60 -21.79 -12.76
N ALA A 561 -3.37 -21.14 -11.90
CA ALA A 561 -2.78 -20.36 -10.81
C ALA A 561 -2.00 -21.28 -9.88
N GLN A 562 -0.79 -20.87 -9.51
CA GLN A 562 -0.21 -21.38 -8.28
C GLN A 562 -1.10 -20.84 -7.14
N LEU A 563 -1.89 -21.73 -6.54
CA LEU A 563 -2.83 -21.38 -5.48
C LEU A 563 -2.12 -21.12 -4.15
N THR A 564 -0.91 -21.65 -4.02
CA THR A 564 0.00 -21.37 -2.90
C THR A 564 1.39 -21.10 -3.45
N TRP A 565 1.90 -19.91 -3.28
CA TRP A 565 3.30 -19.63 -3.56
C TRP A 565 4.11 -19.91 -2.29
N SER A 566 4.97 -20.92 -2.34
CA SER A 566 6.05 -21.08 -1.36
C SER A 566 7.30 -20.44 -1.94
N PRO A 567 7.99 -19.52 -1.23
CA PRO A 567 9.32 -19.10 -1.63
C PRO A 567 10.14 -20.38 -1.81
N ALA A 568 10.72 -20.55 -2.98
CA ALA A 568 11.31 -21.82 -3.37
C ALA A 568 12.34 -22.29 -2.32
N ALA A 569 12.00 -23.34 -1.61
CA ALA A 569 12.97 -24.17 -0.89
C ALA A 569 14.10 -24.69 -1.82
N ASP A 570 13.92 -24.56 -3.14
CA ASP A 570 14.91 -24.87 -4.16
C ASP A 570 16.11 -23.93 -4.23
N ALA A 571 16.10 -22.79 -3.53
CA ALA A 571 17.18 -21.80 -3.58
C ALA A 571 18.46 -22.24 -2.83
N ILE A 572 18.35 -23.13 -1.83
CA ILE A 572 19.49 -23.55 -1.00
C ILE A 572 20.09 -24.87 -1.53
N LYS A 573 20.80 -24.78 -2.67
CA LYS A 573 21.70 -25.85 -3.10
C LYS A 573 23.00 -25.72 -2.31
N SER A 574 23.18 -26.53 -1.29
CA SER A 574 24.37 -26.55 -0.43
C SER A 574 25.30 -27.71 -0.72
N LYS A 575 26.62 -27.53 -0.50
CA LYS A 575 27.54 -28.63 -0.28
C LYS A 575 27.21 -29.32 1.04
N PRO A 576 27.40 -30.62 1.18
CA PRO A 576 27.13 -31.32 2.44
C PRO A 576 28.05 -30.81 3.56
N PHE A 577 27.50 -30.70 4.75
CA PHE A 577 28.22 -30.28 5.97
C PHE A 577 27.55 -30.88 7.21
N THR A 578 28.25 -30.77 8.36
CA THR A 578 27.68 -30.95 9.71
C THR A 578 27.92 -29.70 10.55
N LEU A 579 27.21 -29.59 11.68
CA LEU A 579 27.40 -28.51 12.66
C LEU A 579 28.13 -29.06 13.90
N VAL A 580 29.26 -28.47 14.26
CA VAL A 580 30.03 -28.91 15.41
C VAL A 580 29.26 -28.70 16.71
N GLY A 581 29.07 -29.81 17.45
CA GLY A 581 28.38 -29.79 18.74
C GLY A 581 26.85 -29.70 18.63
N PHE A 582 26.28 -30.14 17.51
CA PHE A 582 24.85 -30.39 17.28
C PHE A 582 24.63 -31.85 16.89
N ASP A 583 23.47 -32.40 17.25
CA ASP A 583 23.08 -33.75 16.88
C ASP A 583 22.40 -33.81 15.48
N GLU A 584 22.11 -35.00 15.00
CA GLU A 584 21.51 -35.22 13.69
C GLU A 584 20.09 -34.63 13.57
N ALA A 585 19.31 -34.65 14.65
CA ALA A 585 17.94 -34.09 14.65
C ALA A 585 17.97 -32.55 14.57
N GLN A 586 18.97 -31.94 15.21
CA GLN A 586 19.20 -30.48 15.12
C GLN A 586 19.73 -30.09 13.73
N LEU A 587 20.67 -30.87 13.18
CA LEU A 587 21.18 -30.64 11.83
C LEU A 587 20.08 -30.77 10.79
N THR A 588 19.20 -31.76 10.90
CA THR A 588 18.08 -31.97 9.98
C THR A 588 17.22 -30.71 9.83
N LYS A 589 16.93 -30.01 10.92
CA LYS A 589 16.12 -28.78 10.90
C LYS A 589 16.68 -27.63 10.05
N VAL A 590 17.97 -27.63 9.78
CA VAL A 590 18.64 -26.56 9.02
C VAL A 590 19.00 -26.97 7.60
N VAL A 591 18.62 -28.20 7.17
CA VAL A 591 18.89 -28.72 5.81
C VAL A 591 17.70 -29.48 5.21
N ASP A 592 16.52 -29.50 5.87
CA ASP A 592 15.33 -30.27 5.44
C ASP A 592 14.51 -29.57 4.35
N ARG A 593 14.84 -28.31 4.04
CA ARG A 593 14.14 -27.45 3.10
C ARG A 593 12.71 -27.10 3.50
N ASP A 594 12.39 -27.24 4.77
CA ASP A 594 11.11 -26.83 5.35
C ASP A 594 11.32 -25.57 6.20
N LEU A 595 10.95 -24.40 5.65
CA LEU A 595 11.12 -23.12 6.33
C LEU A 595 10.25 -22.96 7.58
N SER A 596 9.32 -23.91 7.84
CA SER A 596 8.52 -23.93 9.06
C SER A 596 9.24 -24.62 10.21
N THR A 597 10.29 -25.38 9.94
CA THR A 597 11.16 -25.98 10.96
C THR A 597 12.30 -25.02 11.28
N VAL A 598 12.53 -24.72 12.55
CA VAL A 598 13.57 -23.79 12.98
C VAL A 598 14.41 -24.41 14.09
N LEU A 599 15.72 -24.33 13.94
CA LEU A 599 16.67 -24.60 15.02
C LEU A 599 16.89 -23.33 15.83
N PHE A 600 16.52 -23.32 17.12
CA PHE A 600 16.90 -22.27 18.09
C PHE A 600 18.06 -22.77 18.95
N THR A 601 19.10 -21.92 19.13
CA THR A 601 20.29 -22.27 19.90
C THR A 601 20.86 -21.06 20.64
N ASP A 602 21.35 -21.29 21.86
CA ASP A 602 22.11 -20.28 22.63
C ASP A 602 23.54 -20.08 22.14
N LYS A 603 23.99 -20.91 21.16
CA LYS A 603 25.31 -20.75 20.57
C LYS A 603 25.28 -19.62 19.55
N HIS A 604 25.93 -18.51 19.85
CA HIS A 604 26.12 -17.37 18.96
C HIS A 604 27.27 -17.59 17.96
N GLU A 605 28.01 -18.69 18.06
CA GLU A 605 29.03 -19.13 17.10
C GLU A 605 28.69 -20.52 16.58
N LEU A 606 28.45 -20.61 15.28
CA LEU A 606 28.13 -21.84 14.58
C LEU A 606 29.31 -22.27 13.73
N ILE A 607 29.85 -23.44 14.00
CA ILE A 607 31.00 -24.01 13.24
C ILE A 607 30.45 -25.08 12.30
N ILE A 608 30.62 -24.82 11.01
CA ILE A 608 30.25 -25.71 9.90
C ILE A 608 31.44 -26.57 9.56
N ASP A 609 31.38 -27.91 9.71
CA ASP A 609 32.38 -28.86 9.31
C ASP A 609 32.01 -29.48 7.95
N LEU A 610 32.85 -29.26 6.96
CA LEU A 610 32.71 -29.77 5.61
C LEU A 610 33.34 -31.18 5.43
N GLY A 611 33.82 -31.77 6.54
CA GLY A 611 34.48 -33.09 6.54
C GLY A 611 35.86 -33.13 5.90
N ARG A 612 36.16 -32.18 5.02
CA ARG A 612 37.46 -32.02 4.30
C ARG A 612 37.65 -30.59 3.83
N ASP A 613 38.85 -30.25 3.48
CA ASP A 613 39.15 -28.98 2.82
C ASP A 613 38.30 -28.82 1.55
N THR A 614 37.51 -27.77 1.52
CA THR A 614 36.53 -27.49 0.47
C THR A 614 36.61 -26.02 0.10
N GLN A 615 36.65 -25.73 -1.19
CA GLN A 615 36.61 -24.34 -1.67
C GLN A 615 35.17 -23.80 -1.57
N LEU A 616 35.01 -22.66 -0.90
CA LEU A 616 33.74 -21.94 -0.69
C LEU A 616 33.88 -20.49 -1.15
N THR A 617 32.74 -19.93 -1.55
CA THR A 617 32.55 -18.52 -1.90
C THR A 617 31.34 -17.91 -1.23
N THR A 618 30.46 -18.73 -0.62
CA THR A 618 29.15 -18.28 -0.19
C THR A 618 28.66 -19.04 1.04
N LEU A 619 28.10 -18.32 2.00
CA LEU A 619 27.26 -18.87 3.06
C LEU A 619 25.83 -18.35 2.86
N MET A 620 24.84 -19.22 3.01
CA MET A 620 23.42 -18.90 2.93
C MET A 620 22.79 -19.14 4.30
N TYR A 621 22.08 -18.13 4.83
CA TYR A 621 21.38 -18.16 6.11
C TYR A 621 19.93 -17.75 5.91
N GLN A 622 19.00 -18.67 6.16
CA GLN A 622 17.57 -18.38 6.23
C GLN A 622 17.18 -18.24 7.70
N PRO A 623 16.81 -17.04 8.15
CA PRO A 623 16.31 -16.85 9.51
C PRO A 623 14.90 -17.44 9.68
N ASP A 624 14.43 -17.49 10.92
CA ASP A 624 13.01 -17.70 11.22
C ASP A 624 12.17 -16.62 10.53
N ALA A 625 11.30 -17.04 9.62
CA ALA A 625 10.39 -16.15 8.91
C ALA A 625 9.03 -15.98 9.61
N SER A 626 8.86 -16.58 10.80
CA SER A 626 7.66 -16.39 11.62
C SER A 626 7.57 -14.94 12.13
N GLU A 627 6.38 -14.54 12.55
CA GLU A 627 6.12 -13.16 13.01
C GLU A 627 6.68 -12.85 14.39
N THR A 628 7.41 -13.78 15.01
CA THR A 628 7.86 -13.66 16.42
C THR A 628 9.05 -12.75 16.62
N ARG A 629 9.84 -12.46 15.57
CA ARG A 629 11.10 -11.68 15.60
C ARG A 629 12.19 -12.26 16.53
N HIS A 630 12.03 -13.51 16.94
CA HIS A 630 13.03 -14.21 17.74
C HIS A 630 14.11 -14.82 16.87
N GLY A 631 15.32 -14.91 17.41
CA GLY A 631 16.43 -15.60 16.77
C GLY A 631 17.06 -14.88 15.57
N LEU A 632 16.71 -13.61 15.32
CA LEU A 632 17.20 -12.87 14.17
C LEU A 632 18.59 -12.26 14.44
N ILE A 633 19.58 -12.63 13.63
CA ILE A 633 20.92 -12.06 13.68
C ILE A 633 20.88 -10.66 13.05
N HIS A 634 21.32 -9.63 13.79
CA HIS A 634 21.47 -8.28 13.24
C HIS A 634 22.80 -8.11 12.51
N SER A 635 23.92 -8.43 13.18
CA SER A 635 25.26 -8.33 12.57
C SER A 635 26.03 -9.64 12.74
N TYR A 636 26.89 -9.92 11.78
CA TYR A 636 27.57 -11.19 11.66
C TYR A 636 29.03 -11.05 11.27
N THR A 637 29.81 -12.08 11.63
CA THR A 637 31.16 -12.31 11.10
C THR A 637 31.27 -13.74 10.55
N ILE A 638 31.80 -13.87 9.34
CA ILE A 638 32.17 -15.13 8.70
C ILE A 638 33.68 -15.28 8.75
N ALA A 639 34.18 -16.40 9.25
CA ALA A 639 35.57 -16.66 9.37
C ALA A 639 35.92 -18.14 9.08
N THR A 640 37.13 -18.43 8.63
CA THR A 640 37.69 -19.78 8.77
C THR A 640 38.20 -19.98 10.19
N CYS A 641 38.18 -21.21 10.72
CA CYS A 641 38.65 -21.52 12.07
C CYS A 641 39.17 -22.95 12.19
N ASN A 642 39.64 -23.33 13.36
CA ASN A 642 39.87 -24.71 13.76
C ASN A 642 38.59 -25.39 14.21
N ALA A 643 38.62 -26.72 14.44
CA ALA A 643 37.45 -27.49 14.92
C ALA A 643 36.89 -26.99 16.27
N ASP A 644 37.71 -26.42 17.11
CA ASP A 644 37.34 -25.83 18.41
C ASP A 644 36.96 -24.33 18.33
N GLY A 645 36.89 -23.79 17.11
CA GLY A 645 36.52 -22.39 16.88
C GLY A 645 37.67 -21.39 17.07
N THR A 646 38.85 -21.83 17.43
CA THR A 646 40.06 -20.97 17.53
C THR A 646 40.70 -20.72 16.16
N GLY A 647 41.73 -19.87 16.11
CA GLY A 647 42.48 -19.62 14.88
C GLY A 647 41.69 -18.91 13.79
N GLU A 648 40.83 -18.02 14.17
CA GLU A 648 39.96 -17.28 13.26
C GLU A 648 40.73 -16.44 12.23
N LYS A 649 40.27 -16.56 10.97
CA LYS A 649 40.62 -15.64 9.91
C LYS A 649 39.33 -15.12 9.29
N VAL A 650 39.03 -13.86 9.55
CA VAL A 650 37.82 -13.22 9.07
C VAL A 650 37.80 -13.13 7.53
N LEU A 651 36.69 -13.55 6.93
CA LEU A 651 36.42 -13.49 5.50
C LEU A 651 35.49 -12.34 5.15
N ARG A 652 34.44 -12.17 5.95
CA ARG A 652 33.44 -11.13 5.79
C ARG A 652 32.80 -10.79 7.15
N SER A 653 32.51 -9.51 7.36
CA SER A 653 31.58 -9.04 8.43
C SER A 653 30.56 -8.11 7.82
N GLY A 654 29.36 -8.06 8.38
CA GLY A 654 28.30 -7.21 7.86
C GLY A 654 27.07 -7.15 8.77
N GLU A 655 26.04 -6.50 8.29
CA GLU A 655 24.74 -6.37 8.96
C GLU A 655 23.65 -6.93 8.05
N PHE A 656 22.67 -7.63 8.64
CA PHE A 656 21.43 -8.02 7.96
C PHE A 656 20.39 -6.94 8.20
N SER A 657 20.44 -5.90 7.43
CA SER A 657 19.84 -4.62 7.76
C SER A 657 18.32 -4.60 7.81
N ASN A 658 17.64 -5.38 7.01
CA ASN A 658 16.17 -5.42 7.00
C ASN A 658 15.58 -6.74 7.51
N ILE A 659 16.40 -7.56 8.14
CA ILE A 659 16.02 -8.92 8.56
C ILE A 659 14.87 -8.93 9.56
N GLN A 660 14.71 -7.86 10.33
CA GLN A 660 13.65 -7.71 11.32
C GLN A 660 12.26 -7.66 10.68
N ASN A 661 12.10 -6.96 9.56
CA ASN A 661 10.82 -6.74 8.90
C ASN A 661 10.67 -7.59 7.63
N ASN A 662 11.80 -8.06 7.06
CA ASN A 662 11.85 -8.92 5.90
C ASN A 662 12.85 -10.07 6.10
N PRO A 663 12.54 -11.10 6.91
CA PRO A 663 13.43 -12.22 7.24
C PRO A 663 13.54 -13.23 6.08
N VAL A 664 14.08 -12.77 4.94
CA VAL A 664 14.32 -13.60 3.75
C VAL A 664 15.70 -14.24 3.79
N LEU A 665 15.95 -15.19 2.86
CA LEU A 665 17.26 -15.85 2.70
C LEU A 665 18.37 -14.83 2.52
N GLN A 666 19.33 -14.85 3.44
CA GLN A 666 20.56 -14.06 3.40
C GLN A 666 21.65 -14.83 2.68
N THR A 667 22.24 -14.24 1.65
CA THR A 667 23.37 -14.84 0.91
C THR A 667 24.59 -13.98 1.12
N ILE A 668 25.59 -14.52 1.79
CA ILE A 668 26.83 -13.83 2.14
C ILE A 668 27.93 -14.35 1.24
N THR A 669 28.46 -13.48 0.39
CA THR A 669 29.58 -13.81 -0.48
C THR A 669 30.92 -13.36 0.13
N PHE A 670 31.98 -14.13 -0.07
CA PHE A 670 33.32 -13.82 0.37
C PHE A 670 34.37 -14.34 -0.65
N PRO A 671 35.63 -13.87 -0.61
CA PRO A 671 36.67 -14.35 -1.51
C PRO A 671 36.80 -15.88 -1.48
N ALA A 672 36.98 -16.49 -2.65
CA ALA A 672 37.15 -17.95 -2.75
C ALA A 672 38.19 -18.46 -1.73
N THR A 673 37.76 -19.28 -0.80
CA THR A 673 38.52 -19.73 0.35
C THR A 673 38.45 -21.25 0.49
N THR A 674 39.55 -21.93 0.62
CA THR A 674 39.60 -23.36 0.88
C THR A 674 39.74 -23.58 2.38
N THR A 675 38.80 -24.28 2.98
CA THR A 675 38.78 -24.59 4.42
C THR A 675 37.94 -25.84 4.68
N ARG A 676 38.21 -26.52 5.80
CA ARG A 676 37.32 -27.54 6.35
C ARG A 676 36.28 -26.92 7.30
N TYR A 677 36.65 -25.91 8.08
CA TYR A 677 35.75 -25.32 9.06
C TYR A 677 35.47 -23.87 8.72
N LEU A 678 34.15 -23.55 8.61
CA LEU A 678 33.63 -22.20 8.41
C LEU A 678 32.83 -21.81 9.65
N LYS A 679 33.06 -20.63 10.20
CA LYS A 679 32.35 -20.10 11.35
C LYS A 679 31.36 -19.00 10.89
N LEU A 680 30.13 -19.11 11.30
CA LEU A 680 29.16 -18.00 11.35
C LEU A 680 29.05 -17.54 12.81
N LYS A 681 29.39 -16.30 13.08
CA LYS A 681 29.24 -15.68 14.39
C LYS A 681 28.15 -14.62 14.33
N ALA A 682 27.17 -14.71 15.21
CA ALA A 682 26.20 -13.66 15.47
C ALA A 682 26.83 -12.63 16.41
N ASP A 683 27.28 -11.50 15.86
CA ASP A 683 27.93 -10.45 16.64
C ASP A 683 26.93 -9.63 17.45
N ARG A 684 25.71 -9.44 16.91
CA ARG A 684 24.58 -8.80 17.56
C ARG A 684 23.27 -9.42 17.08
N MET A 685 22.30 -9.56 17.99
CA MET A 685 20.95 -10.00 17.68
C MET A 685 20.01 -8.80 17.56
N ILE A 686 18.85 -8.96 16.88
CA ILE A 686 17.79 -7.95 16.84
C ILE A 686 17.19 -7.74 18.23
N VAL A 687 17.01 -8.83 18.99
CA VAL A 687 16.62 -8.80 20.41
C VAL A 687 17.85 -9.16 21.24
N ASP A 688 18.29 -8.28 22.13
CA ASP A 688 19.49 -8.52 22.95
C ASP A 688 19.37 -9.81 23.76
N ASN A 689 20.44 -10.63 23.75
CA ASN A 689 20.52 -11.93 24.44
C ASN A 689 19.51 -12.99 23.98
N ASP A 690 18.96 -12.86 22.77
CA ASP A 690 18.10 -13.89 22.17
C ASP A 690 18.90 -15.10 21.67
N GLN A 691 18.21 -16.24 21.48
CA GLN A 691 18.76 -17.41 20.78
C GLN A 691 18.97 -17.10 19.31
N VAL A 692 19.89 -17.79 18.65
CA VAL A 692 20.01 -17.74 17.18
C VAL A 692 18.99 -18.70 16.58
N GLY A 693 18.12 -18.18 15.69
CA GLY A 693 17.11 -18.93 14.93
C GLY A 693 17.57 -19.20 13.50
N ILE A 694 17.53 -20.47 13.09
CA ILE A 694 17.98 -20.90 11.76
C ILE A 694 16.89 -21.80 11.18
N ALA A 695 16.22 -21.36 10.13
CA ALA A 695 15.29 -22.21 9.37
C ALA A 695 16.06 -23.04 8.33
N GLU A 696 17.07 -22.45 7.65
CA GLU A 696 17.91 -23.15 6.70
C GLU A 696 19.33 -22.58 6.69
N LEU A 697 20.33 -23.43 6.45
CA LEU A 697 21.72 -23.06 6.31
C LEU A 697 22.34 -23.76 5.09
N GLY A 698 23.22 -23.07 4.40
CA GLY A 698 23.90 -23.67 3.25
C GLY A 698 25.24 -23.03 2.93
N VAL A 699 26.10 -23.74 2.22
CA VAL A 699 27.43 -23.29 1.77
C VAL A 699 27.70 -23.67 0.32
N LYS A 700 28.32 -22.77 -0.45
CA LYS A 700 28.73 -23.00 -1.84
C LYS A 700 30.17 -22.67 -2.08
#